data_b0f4522ebf9db834c82735dfec87daa1
#
_entry.id   b0f4522ebf9db834c82735dfec87daa1
#
_cell.length_a   1.000
_cell.length_b   1.000
_cell.length_c   1.000
_cell.angle_alpha   90.00
_cell.angle_beta   90.00
_cell.angle_gamma   90.00
#
_symmetry.space_group_name_H-M   'P 1'
#
loop_
_entity.id
_entity.type
_entity.pdbx_description
1 polymer ?
#
loop_
_entity_poly.entity_id
_entity_poly.type
_entity_poly.pdbx_seq_one_letter_code
_entity_poly.pdbx_strand_id
1 'polypeptide(L)'
;CIRDSLYTTAAHKEVRVMLTNTENGKIYLDALTAVAPDNSYINTVDCDTQKMEELKLTVLDEKGKVLVSYQAAKPEIKPIPEPAKAALDPKKIASMEQLFLTGHHLEQYRHATYLPMDYYMEALSRDESDIRCNNAVGLLLMRRGRFAEAQKYFDRAIKTQTERNPNPYEGEPYYNLGWSKKMQGDIDGAYDAFFKATWNAAWQDSGYMGLAQIDMIREDYTNGLDHIDRSLYRNWLNHKGRQLKVSFLRKTGDFAKAEALINDSLAMDKFNMGCRFESYLIHTLQGNTEAAAAAKAEMKALMRGAVHSYLEYAIDYASAGMYEEAAQLLSFVTEENEATYPMVYYALGYFASKMGKKDEALNLYKKAETMCPDYCFPNKLEEVLMLNDAMSLNPEGAKAPYYLGNFHYAARIYDEAIACWEKSASIDDTYPTVLRNLSLAYYNKQHNPQKALATLEKAYNLDTTDARILMELDQLYKKLRYPHRQRLDFLEAHADVVEQRDDLCIERITLYNQLGEYQKAYDLINSRKFHPWEGGEGKVTSQYLLCRVELAKIAIREGRFADAVRLLKETEKYPDNLGEGKLSMAEENDIHYWMGCAYEGLGEEALAKEYFTKATKGSAEPAIAFFYNDQQPDKIFYQGLAWRKLGEEDKARSRFNRLIKHGEKHLFDKVKIDYFAVSLPDLLIWDDDLNVRNQIHCNLVMGMGYLGLGDKEQARKFLSEVARLDINHQAGKQLLEMCG
;
A
#
# COMPACT_ATOMS: atom_id res chain seq x y z
N CYS A 1 -29.43 -23.96 -0.03
CA CYS A 1 -29.07 -23.65 1.36
C CYS A 1 -28.50 -22.24 1.42
N ILE A 2 -29.05 -21.39 2.26
CA ILE A 2 -28.64 -20.00 2.44
C ILE A 2 -28.14 -19.84 3.85
N ARG A 3 -27.01 -19.16 4.02
CA ARG A 3 -26.45 -18.80 5.32
C ARG A 3 -26.67 -17.33 5.56
N ASP A 4 -27.48 -17.01 6.57
CA ASP A 4 -27.74 -15.65 7.02
C ASP A 4 -26.87 -15.31 8.24
N SER A 5 -26.36 -14.08 8.27
CA SER A 5 -25.68 -13.53 9.43
C SER A 5 -26.20 -12.14 9.73
N LEU A 6 -26.53 -11.86 10.98
CA LEU A 6 -26.99 -10.58 11.48
C LEU A 6 -26.07 -10.11 12.59
N TYR A 7 -25.52 -8.90 12.42
CA TYR A 7 -24.76 -8.18 13.44
C TYR A 7 -25.51 -6.91 13.85
N THR A 8 -25.37 -6.52 15.10
CA THR A 8 -25.97 -5.28 15.63
C THR A 8 -25.01 -4.55 16.55
N THR A 9 -25.10 -3.23 16.59
CA THR A 9 -24.32 -2.36 17.49
C THR A 9 -25.02 -2.14 18.84
N ALA A 10 -26.27 -2.57 18.98
CA ALA A 10 -27.05 -2.47 20.21
C ALA A 10 -27.59 -3.85 20.63
N ALA A 11 -27.82 -4.05 21.91
CA ALA A 11 -28.46 -5.25 22.39
C ALA A 11 -29.98 -5.17 22.22
N HIS A 12 -30.55 -6.19 21.59
CA HIS A 12 -31.99 -6.40 21.48
C HIS A 12 -32.33 -7.73 22.13
N LYS A 13 -33.24 -7.68 23.11
CA LYS A 13 -33.65 -8.87 23.86
C LYS A 13 -34.46 -9.85 22.99
N GLU A 14 -35.23 -9.30 22.07
CA GLU A 14 -36.02 -10.08 21.14
C GLU A 14 -36.09 -9.36 19.79
N VAL A 15 -35.68 -10.03 18.74
CA VAL A 15 -35.88 -9.64 17.33
C VAL A 15 -36.51 -10.81 16.59
N ARG A 16 -37.37 -10.50 15.63
CA ARG A 16 -37.94 -11.51 14.73
C ARG A 16 -37.17 -11.47 13.41
N VAL A 17 -36.51 -12.59 13.07
CA VAL A 17 -35.77 -12.76 11.83
C VAL A 17 -36.60 -13.59 10.88
N MET A 18 -36.93 -13.04 9.72
CA MET A 18 -37.78 -13.68 8.72
C MET A 18 -37.08 -13.76 7.39
N LEU A 19 -37.06 -14.95 6.77
CA LEU A 19 -36.67 -15.14 5.37
C LEU A 19 -37.89 -15.55 4.55
N THR A 20 -38.28 -14.73 3.59
CA THR A 20 -39.48 -14.94 2.77
C THR A 20 -39.17 -14.91 1.30
N ASN A 21 -39.87 -15.72 0.52
CA ASN A 21 -39.89 -15.59 -0.94
C ASN A 21 -40.93 -14.55 -1.33
N THR A 22 -40.51 -13.50 -2.04
CA THR A 22 -41.38 -12.37 -2.41
C THR A 22 -42.31 -12.65 -3.57
N GLU A 23 -42.05 -13.72 -4.37
CA GLU A 23 -42.89 -14.07 -5.50
C GLU A 23 -44.06 -14.98 -5.12
N ASN A 24 -43.87 -15.92 -4.19
CA ASN A 24 -44.89 -16.88 -3.78
C ASN A 24 -45.33 -16.78 -2.33
N GLY A 25 -44.73 -15.87 -1.54
CA GLY A 25 -45.06 -15.65 -0.14
C GLY A 25 -44.58 -16.75 0.84
N LYS A 26 -43.80 -17.72 0.37
CA LYS A 26 -43.33 -18.83 1.21
C LYS A 26 -42.33 -18.30 2.26
N ILE A 27 -42.56 -18.71 3.51
CA ILE A 27 -41.66 -18.39 4.64
C ILE A 27 -40.72 -19.55 4.82
N TYR A 28 -39.38 -19.31 4.72
CA TYR A 28 -38.35 -20.30 4.96
C TYR A 28 -37.79 -20.23 6.39
N LEU A 29 -37.81 -19.02 6.96
CA LEU A 29 -37.37 -18.79 8.33
C LEU A 29 -38.33 -17.80 8.98
N ASP A 30 -38.71 -18.09 10.23
CA ASP A 30 -39.40 -17.18 11.12
C ASP A 30 -38.95 -17.52 12.54
N ALA A 31 -38.00 -16.76 13.07
CA ALA A 31 -37.36 -17.06 14.33
C ALA A 31 -37.31 -15.82 15.24
N LEU A 32 -37.61 -16.04 16.51
CA LEU A 32 -37.38 -15.06 17.56
C LEU A 32 -36.04 -15.35 18.23
N THR A 33 -35.21 -14.33 18.38
CA THR A 33 -33.89 -14.46 18.96
C THR A 33 -33.44 -13.16 19.62
N ALA A 34 -32.47 -13.26 20.54
CA ALA A 34 -31.76 -12.10 21.06
C ALA A 34 -30.50 -11.85 20.23
N VAL A 35 -30.17 -10.59 19.98
CA VAL A 35 -28.95 -10.19 19.28
C VAL A 35 -28.27 -9.05 20.04
N ALA A 36 -26.94 -9.08 20.04
CA ALA A 36 -26.13 -8.07 20.70
C ALA A 36 -24.76 -7.95 19.98
N PRO A 37 -23.95 -6.92 20.23
CA PRO A 37 -22.63 -6.78 19.64
C PRO A 37 -21.70 -7.99 19.84
N ASP A 38 -21.87 -8.70 20.96
CA ASP A 38 -21.13 -9.92 21.32
C ASP A 38 -21.89 -11.23 21.03
N ASN A 39 -23.11 -11.12 20.52
CA ASN A 39 -23.99 -12.27 20.22
C ASN A 39 -24.67 -12.05 18.87
N SER A 40 -23.93 -12.29 17.79
CA SER A 40 -24.46 -12.24 16.42
C SER A 40 -25.32 -13.46 16.12
N TYR A 41 -26.39 -13.26 15.35
CA TYR A 41 -27.22 -14.36 14.86
C TYR A 41 -26.63 -14.90 13.57
N ILE A 42 -26.48 -16.23 13.52
CA ILE A 42 -26.03 -16.95 12.31
C ILE A 42 -26.94 -18.17 12.16
N ASN A 43 -27.54 -18.32 10.99
CA ASN A 43 -28.36 -19.48 10.67
C ASN A 43 -28.15 -19.95 9.24
N THR A 44 -28.47 -21.22 8.98
CA THR A 44 -28.43 -21.81 7.66
C THR A 44 -29.79 -22.43 7.36
N VAL A 45 -30.42 -21.99 6.27
CA VAL A 45 -31.79 -22.35 5.91
C VAL A 45 -31.82 -23.00 4.53
N ASP A 46 -32.50 -24.14 4.42
CA ASP A 46 -32.72 -24.77 3.13
C ASP A 46 -33.87 -24.09 2.37
N CYS A 47 -33.58 -23.66 1.18
CA CYS A 47 -34.54 -23.04 0.28
C CYS A 47 -34.66 -23.84 -1.03
N ASP A 48 -35.85 -23.90 -1.57
CA ASP A 48 -36.17 -24.59 -2.82
C ASP A 48 -35.99 -23.70 -4.06
N THR A 49 -35.62 -22.43 -3.87
CA THR A 49 -35.23 -21.53 -4.98
C THR A 49 -33.72 -21.33 -5.03
N GLN A 50 -33.19 -21.21 -6.24
CA GLN A 50 -31.79 -20.80 -6.50
C GLN A 50 -31.65 -19.32 -6.81
N LYS A 51 -32.78 -18.59 -6.90
CA LYS A 51 -32.80 -17.18 -7.24
C LYS A 51 -32.80 -16.32 -5.97
N MET A 52 -31.63 -15.74 -5.68
CA MET A 52 -31.42 -14.91 -4.50
C MET A 52 -32.32 -13.65 -4.50
N GLU A 53 -32.63 -13.13 -5.68
CA GLU A 53 -33.49 -11.96 -5.87
C GLU A 53 -34.97 -12.18 -5.50
N GLU A 54 -35.40 -13.43 -5.35
CA GLU A 54 -36.74 -13.77 -4.86
C GLU A 54 -36.80 -13.81 -3.33
N LEU A 55 -35.67 -13.81 -2.66
CA LEU A 55 -35.57 -13.96 -1.20
C LEU A 55 -35.36 -12.61 -0.53
N LYS A 56 -36.16 -12.35 0.51
CA LYS A 56 -36.04 -11.16 1.36
C LYS A 56 -35.86 -11.55 2.81
N LEU A 57 -34.73 -11.13 3.36
CA LEU A 57 -34.47 -11.18 4.80
C LEU A 57 -35.04 -9.92 5.43
N THR A 58 -35.80 -10.06 6.53
CA THR A 58 -36.34 -8.94 7.29
C THR A 58 -36.12 -9.19 8.77
N VAL A 59 -35.66 -8.18 9.47
CA VAL A 59 -35.49 -8.21 10.92
C VAL A 59 -36.37 -7.16 11.55
N LEU A 60 -37.21 -7.57 12.49
CA LEU A 60 -38.18 -6.72 13.19
C LEU A 60 -37.82 -6.63 14.68
N ASP A 61 -38.07 -5.48 15.29
CA ASP A 61 -37.98 -5.33 16.75
C ASP A 61 -39.22 -5.91 17.45
N GLU A 62 -39.24 -5.86 18.79
CA GLU A 62 -40.35 -6.31 19.66
C GLU A 62 -41.67 -5.64 19.34
N LYS A 63 -41.66 -4.46 18.68
CA LYS A 63 -42.85 -3.69 18.31
C LYS A 63 -43.26 -3.91 16.85
N GLY A 64 -42.56 -4.77 16.13
CA GLY A 64 -42.84 -5.05 14.73
C GLY A 64 -42.27 -4.01 13.77
N LYS A 65 -41.39 -3.10 14.23
CA LYS A 65 -40.67 -2.14 13.37
C LYS A 65 -39.54 -2.84 12.65
N VAL A 66 -39.39 -2.60 11.36
CA VAL A 66 -38.25 -3.10 10.58
C VAL A 66 -36.98 -2.41 11.02
N LEU A 67 -36.03 -3.19 11.54
CA LEU A 67 -34.69 -2.75 11.86
C LEU A 67 -33.79 -2.75 10.60
N VAL A 68 -33.85 -3.83 9.85
CA VAL A 68 -33.12 -3.99 8.58
C VAL A 68 -33.87 -4.96 7.66
N SER A 69 -33.78 -4.75 6.36
CA SER A 69 -34.18 -5.76 5.38
C SER A 69 -33.18 -5.79 4.22
N TYR A 70 -33.01 -6.98 3.65
CA TYR A 70 -32.13 -7.21 2.51
C TYR A 70 -32.82 -8.11 1.49
N GLN A 71 -32.72 -7.73 0.24
CA GLN A 71 -33.13 -8.54 -0.90
C GLN A 71 -32.10 -8.32 -2.00
N ALA A 72 -31.59 -9.38 -2.60
CA ALA A 72 -30.65 -9.25 -3.70
C ALA A 72 -31.30 -8.54 -4.90
N ALA A 73 -30.56 -7.66 -5.54
CA ALA A 73 -31.03 -7.03 -6.78
C ALA A 73 -31.16 -8.07 -7.89
N LYS A 74 -32.16 -7.91 -8.77
CA LYS A 74 -32.29 -8.74 -9.97
C LYS A 74 -31.04 -8.55 -10.83
N PRO A 75 -30.43 -9.65 -11.34
CA PRO A 75 -29.31 -9.54 -12.27
C PRO A 75 -29.70 -8.72 -13.51
N GLU A 76 -28.97 -7.67 -13.78
CA GLU A 76 -29.11 -6.88 -14.99
C GLU A 76 -27.89 -7.04 -15.87
N ILE A 77 -28.10 -7.34 -17.15
CA ILE A 77 -27.04 -7.25 -18.16
C ILE A 77 -26.86 -5.76 -18.48
N LYS A 78 -25.87 -5.14 -17.86
CA LYS A 78 -25.50 -3.76 -18.17
C LYS A 78 -24.54 -3.74 -19.35
N PRO A 79 -24.59 -2.70 -20.23
CA PRO A 79 -23.57 -2.54 -21.25
C PRO A 79 -22.19 -2.44 -20.59
N ILE A 80 -21.21 -3.09 -21.20
CA ILE A 80 -19.82 -3.00 -20.72
C ILE A 80 -19.38 -1.52 -20.85
N PRO A 81 -18.95 -0.87 -19.78
CA PRO A 81 -18.49 0.52 -19.85
C PRO A 81 -17.25 0.61 -20.74
N GLU A 82 -17.04 1.79 -21.33
CA GLU A 82 -15.78 2.03 -22.03
C GLU A 82 -14.59 1.89 -21.07
N PRO A 83 -13.43 1.43 -21.56
CA PRO A 83 -12.22 1.34 -20.74
C PRO A 83 -11.88 2.69 -20.10
N ALA A 84 -11.44 2.65 -18.84
CA ALA A 84 -10.96 3.84 -18.17
C ALA A 84 -9.79 4.46 -18.94
N LYS A 85 -9.76 5.79 -18.98
CA LYS A 85 -8.67 6.55 -19.60
C LYS A 85 -7.78 7.13 -18.53
N ALA A 86 -6.46 7.09 -18.76
CA ALA A 86 -5.49 7.72 -17.87
C ALA A 86 -5.78 9.21 -17.71
N ALA A 87 -5.51 9.76 -16.51
CA ALA A 87 -5.63 11.19 -16.27
C ALA A 87 -4.69 11.97 -17.21
N LEU A 88 -5.19 13.03 -17.79
CA LEU A 88 -4.38 13.91 -18.63
C LEU A 88 -3.32 14.63 -17.79
N ASP A 89 -2.20 14.99 -18.41
CA ASP A 89 -1.23 15.89 -17.80
C ASP A 89 -1.94 17.18 -17.36
N PRO A 90 -1.69 17.70 -16.13
CA PRO A 90 -2.39 18.87 -15.60
C PRO A 90 -2.41 20.06 -16.56
N LYS A 91 -1.29 20.33 -17.24
CA LYS A 91 -1.17 21.44 -18.19
C LYS A 91 -2.03 21.29 -19.44
N LYS A 92 -2.44 20.07 -19.77
CA LYS A 92 -3.32 19.77 -20.92
C LYS A 92 -4.80 19.86 -20.58
N ILE A 93 -5.16 20.01 -19.33
CA ILE A 93 -6.55 20.18 -18.88
C ILE A 93 -6.92 21.65 -19.01
N ALA A 94 -7.94 21.95 -19.80
CA ALA A 94 -8.28 23.35 -20.13
C ALA A 94 -9.01 24.07 -18.97
N SER A 95 -9.94 23.39 -18.26
CA SER A 95 -10.80 24.04 -17.27
C SER A 95 -10.29 23.85 -15.83
N MET A 96 -10.49 24.88 -15.01
CA MET A 96 -10.23 24.84 -13.56
C MET A 96 -11.06 23.78 -12.86
N GLU A 97 -12.32 23.66 -13.23
CA GLU A 97 -13.24 22.66 -12.69
C GLU A 97 -12.69 21.24 -12.92
N GLN A 98 -12.26 20.95 -14.14
CA GLN A 98 -11.71 19.62 -14.46
C GLN A 98 -10.39 19.34 -13.74
N LEU A 99 -9.55 20.36 -13.51
CA LEU A 99 -8.33 20.22 -12.69
C LEU A 99 -8.69 19.83 -11.26
N PHE A 100 -9.62 20.56 -10.63
CA PHE A 100 -10.06 20.25 -9.28
C PHE A 100 -10.68 18.84 -9.20
N LEU A 101 -11.63 18.51 -10.07
CA LEU A 101 -12.30 17.20 -10.08
C LEU A 101 -11.32 16.04 -10.30
N THR A 102 -10.34 16.22 -11.18
CA THR A 102 -9.31 15.20 -11.44
C THR A 102 -8.43 15.03 -10.20
N GLY A 103 -7.95 16.12 -9.60
CA GLY A 103 -7.17 16.05 -8.35
C GLY A 103 -7.95 15.38 -7.23
N HIS A 104 -9.21 15.75 -7.05
CA HIS A 104 -10.09 15.17 -6.02
C HIS A 104 -10.36 13.68 -6.23
N HIS A 105 -10.59 13.25 -7.47
CA HIS A 105 -10.73 11.84 -7.82
C HIS A 105 -9.46 11.04 -7.48
N LEU A 106 -8.30 11.53 -7.90
CA LEU A 106 -7.01 10.88 -7.62
C LEU A 106 -6.72 10.79 -6.12
N GLU A 107 -7.12 11.82 -5.34
CA GLU A 107 -7.01 11.81 -3.88
C GLU A 107 -7.91 10.76 -3.24
N GLN A 108 -9.18 10.68 -3.65
CA GLN A 108 -10.14 9.70 -3.12
C GLN A 108 -9.71 8.26 -3.37
N TYR A 109 -9.17 7.98 -4.56
CA TYR A 109 -8.73 6.63 -4.96
C TYR A 109 -7.26 6.35 -4.66
N ARG A 110 -6.52 7.30 -4.06
CA ARG A 110 -5.08 7.16 -3.75
C ARG A 110 -4.29 6.65 -4.95
N HIS A 111 -4.43 7.32 -6.09
CA HIS A 111 -3.85 6.86 -7.33
C HIS A 111 -2.32 6.71 -7.23
N ALA A 112 -1.78 5.58 -7.70
CA ALA A 112 -0.38 5.24 -7.53
C ALA A 112 0.57 6.11 -8.37
N THR A 113 0.16 6.46 -9.60
CA THR A 113 1.01 7.14 -10.60
C THR A 113 0.83 8.66 -10.61
N TYR A 114 -0.40 9.14 -10.42
CA TYR A 114 -0.75 10.56 -10.53
C TYR A 114 -0.98 11.17 -9.15
N LEU A 115 -0.39 12.34 -8.92
CA LEU A 115 -0.49 13.01 -7.63
C LEU A 115 -1.57 14.11 -7.66
N PRO A 116 -2.52 14.11 -6.71
CA PRO A 116 -3.54 15.16 -6.61
C PRO A 116 -2.94 16.57 -6.55
N MET A 117 -1.82 16.72 -5.82
CA MET A 117 -1.10 17.99 -5.65
C MET A 117 -0.76 18.65 -6.98
N ASP A 118 -0.36 17.90 -8.00
CA ASP A 118 0.06 18.44 -9.30
C ASP A 118 -1.11 19.15 -9.99
N TYR A 119 -2.32 18.62 -9.86
CA TYR A 119 -3.55 19.17 -10.43
C TYR A 119 -4.03 20.41 -9.69
N TYR A 120 -4.01 20.37 -8.36
CA TYR A 120 -4.38 21.52 -7.54
C TYR A 120 -3.39 22.67 -7.72
N MET A 121 -2.08 22.39 -7.77
CA MET A 121 -1.05 23.41 -7.98
C MET A 121 -1.10 24.01 -9.39
N GLU A 122 -1.41 23.22 -10.42
CA GLU A 122 -1.66 23.75 -11.76
C GLU A 122 -2.89 24.68 -11.77
N ALA A 123 -3.96 24.31 -11.07
CA ALA A 123 -5.11 25.19 -10.92
C ALA A 123 -4.73 26.50 -10.22
N LEU A 124 -4.02 26.43 -9.09
CA LEU A 124 -3.57 27.62 -8.35
C LEU A 124 -2.54 28.46 -9.12
N SER A 125 -1.81 27.89 -10.07
CA SER A 125 -0.92 28.66 -10.94
C SER A 125 -1.70 29.53 -11.95
N ARG A 126 -2.93 29.16 -12.28
CA ARG A 126 -3.82 29.91 -13.18
C ARG A 126 -4.71 30.88 -12.42
N ASP A 127 -5.20 30.47 -11.25
CA ASP A 127 -5.99 31.30 -10.33
C ASP A 127 -5.60 30.95 -8.88
N GLU A 128 -4.72 31.77 -8.29
CA GLU A 128 -4.26 31.58 -6.91
C GLU A 128 -5.37 31.75 -5.86
N SER A 129 -6.50 32.32 -6.26
CA SER A 129 -7.65 32.59 -5.40
C SER A 129 -8.69 31.46 -5.38
N ASP A 130 -8.51 30.38 -6.15
CA ASP A 130 -9.47 29.25 -6.16
C ASP A 130 -9.62 28.64 -4.75
N ILE A 131 -10.85 28.74 -4.19
CA ILE A 131 -11.15 28.37 -2.81
C ILE A 131 -10.94 26.87 -2.58
N ARG A 132 -11.43 26.03 -3.51
CA ARG A 132 -11.43 24.57 -3.36
C ARG A 132 -10.02 24.00 -3.48
N CYS A 133 -9.25 24.50 -4.44
CA CYS A 133 -7.86 24.06 -4.63
C CYS A 133 -6.97 24.51 -3.46
N ASN A 134 -7.14 25.74 -2.93
CA ASN A 134 -6.44 26.17 -1.72
C ASN A 134 -6.80 25.28 -0.54
N ASN A 135 -8.09 25.00 -0.28
CA ASN A 135 -8.51 24.13 0.81
C ASN A 135 -7.94 22.70 0.64
N ALA A 136 -7.96 22.13 -0.57
CA ALA A 136 -7.43 20.80 -0.85
C ALA A 136 -5.90 20.71 -0.67
N VAL A 137 -5.14 21.71 -1.13
CA VAL A 137 -3.68 21.78 -0.88
C VAL A 137 -3.40 21.90 0.61
N GLY A 138 -4.15 22.76 1.33
CA GLY A 138 -4.04 22.89 2.77
C GLY A 138 -4.25 21.56 3.49
N LEU A 139 -5.29 20.78 3.12
CA LEU A 139 -5.55 19.45 3.67
C LEU A 139 -4.42 18.46 3.39
N LEU A 140 -3.90 18.43 2.16
CA LEU A 140 -2.77 17.56 1.82
C LEU A 140 -1.51 17.90 2.63
N LEU A 141 -1.23 19.18 2.87
CA LEU A 141 -0.13 19.63 3.70
C LEU A 141 -0.36 19.28 5.18
N MET A 142 -1.58 19.49 5.67
CA MET A 142 -1.94 19.16 7.07
C MET A 142 -1.75 17.66 7.36
N ARG A 143 -2.21 16.78 6.45
CA ARG A 143 -1.99 15.32 6.54
C ARG A 143 -0.52 14.91 6.53
N ARG A 144 0.35 15.80 6.04
CA ARG A 144 1.81 15.63 6.04
C ARG A 144 2.50 16.23 7.29
N GLY A 145 1.73 16.74 8.25
CA GLY A 145 2.27 17.41 9.44
C GLY A 145 2.80 18.84 9.18
N ARG A 146 2.51 19.42 8.00
CA ARG A 146 2.98 20.78 7.58
C ARG A 146 1.95 21.83 7.97
N PHE A 147 1.66 21.93 9.27
CA PHE A 147 0.55 22.75 9.77
C PHE A 147 0.67 24.24 9.43
N ALA A 148 1.84 24.84 9.64
CA ALA A 148 2.06 26.27 9.34
C ALA A 148 1.98 26.60 7.85
N GLU A 149 2.33 25.66 6.97
CA GLU A 149 2.17 25.82 5.52
C GLU A 149 0.71 25.64 5.11
N ALA A 150 0.04 24.61 5.65
CA ALA A 150 -1.38 24.38 5.43
C ALA A 150 -2.23 25.60 5.77
N GLN A 151 -1.94 26.24 6.91
CA GLN A 151 -2.62 27.46 7.34
C GLN A 151 -2.62 28.55 6.27
N LYS A 152 -1.52 28.77 5.56
CA LYS A 152 -1.44 29.80 4.51
C LYS A 152 -2.47 29.59 3.39
N TYR A 153 -2.74 28.34 3.06
CA TYR A 153 -3.71 27.98 2.03
C TYR A 153 -5.14 28.11 2.55
N PHE A 154 -5.41 27.69 3.80
CA PHE A 154 -6.72 27.90 4.43
C PHE A 154 -7.03 29.40 4.58
N ASP A 155 -6.08 30.22 5.03
CA ASP A 155 -6.23 31.67 5.13
C ASP A 155 -6.54 32.31 3.76
N ARG A 156 -5.92 31.82 2.68
CA ARG A 156 -6.18 32.29 1.33
C ARG A 156 -7.58 31.89 0.86
N ALA A 157 -8.00 30.65 1.08
CA ALA A 157 -9.36 30.19 0.78
C ALA A 157 -10.42 31.03 1.51
N ILE A 158 -10.20 31.26 2.82
CA ILE A 158 -11.10 32.09 3.66
C ILE A 158 -11.13 33.55 3.17
N LYS A 159 -9.98 34.13 2.87
CA LYS A 159 -9.92 35.50 2.33
C LYS A 159 -10.76 35.65 1.06
N THR A 160 -10.61 34.72 0.12
CA THR A 160 -11.36 34.76 -1.12
C THR A 160 -12.87 34.58 -0.90
N GLN A 161 -13.27 33.59 -0.12
CA GLN A 161 -14.72 33.33 0.08
C GLN A 161 -15.42 34.41 0.91
N THR A 162 -14.67 35.22 1.69
CA THR A 162 -15.23 36.30 2.52
C THR A 162 -15.12 37.68 1.88
N GLU A 163 -14.47 37.82 0.72
CA GLU A 163 -14.27 39.11 0.07
C GLU A 163 -15.56 39.90 -0.17
N ARG A 164 -16.64 39.20 -0.52
CA ARG A 164 -17.95 39.81 -0.78
C ARG A 164 -19.04 39.43 0.20
N ASN A 165 -18.81 38.40 1.00
CA ASN A 165 -19.78 37.91 1.98
C ASN A 165 -19.05 37.48 3.27
N PRO A 166 -19.18 38.22 4.37
CA PRO A 166 -18.55 37.85 5.65
C PRO A 166 -19.09 36.54 6.25
N ASN A 167 -20.21 36.03 5.72
CA ASN A 167 -20.82 34.79 6.12
C ASN A 167 -20.79 33.80 4.96
N PRO A 168 -19.65 33.14 4.70
CA PRO A 168 -19.47 32.26 3.57
C PRO A 168 -20.39 31.04 3.64
N TYR A 169 -20.75 30.52 2.49
CA TYR A 169 -21.57 29.32 2.36
C TYR A 169 -20.87 28.07 2.88
N GLU A 170 -19.52 27.98 2.70
CA GLU A 170 -18.71 26.84 3.09
C GLU A 170 -17.97 27.08 4.41
N GLY A 171 -18.11 26.14 5.35
CA GLY A 171 -17.41 26.16 6.65
C GLY A 171 -16.12 25.35 6.68
N GLU A 172 -15.85 24.53 5.67
CA GLU A 172 -14.72 23.61 5.65
C GLU A 172 -13.35 24.27 5.83
N PRO A 173 -13.00 25.35 5.11
CA PRO A 173 -11.72 26.02 5.31
C PRO A 173 -11.52 26.54 6.72
N TYR A 174 -12.58 26.99 7.41
CA TYR A 174 -12.51 27.42 8.81
C TYR A 174 -12.26 26.24 9.75
N TYR A 175 -12.94 25.11 9.54
CA TYR A 175 -12.74 23.91 10.34
C TYR A 175 -11.31 23.40 10.21
N ASN A 176 -10.79 23.33 8.99
CA ASN A 176 -9.43 22.90 8.70
C ASN A 176 -8.39 23.87 9.27
N LEU A 177 -8.66 25.19 9.21
CA LEU A 177 -7.84 26.20 9.86
C LEU A 177 -7.82 26.00 11.38
N GLY A 178 -8.96 25.70 11.99
CA GLY A 178 -9.07 25.40 13.42
C GLY A 178 -8.14 24.27 13.84
N TRP A 179 -8.15 23.16 13.12
CA TRP A 179 -7.23 22.06 13.37
C TRP A 179 -5.77 22.44 13.13
N SER A 180 -5.46 23.15 12.05
CA SER A 180 -4.09 23.59 11.76
C SER A 180 -3.53 24.46 12.90
N LYS A 181 -4.32 25.41 13.41
CA LYS A 181 -3.94 26.27 14.53
C LYS A 181 -3.82 25.51 15.84
N LYS A 182 -4.74 24.59 16.13
CA LYS A 182 -4.70 23.74 17.33
C LYS A 182 -3.42 22.89 17.37
N MET A 183 -3.04 22.28 16.25
CA MET A 183 -1.79 21.50 16.14
C MET A 183 -0.52 22.37 16.31
N GLN A 184 -0.61 23.67 16.06
CA GLN A 184 0.46 24.63 16.30
C GLN A 184 0.44 25.23 17.74
N GLY A 185 -0.57 24.88 18.55
CA GLY A 185 -0.75 25.40 19.90
C GLY A 185 -1.46 26.77 19.97
N ASP A 186 -1.92 27.31 18.83
CA ASP A 186 -2.75 28.53 18.78
C ASP A 186 -4.21 28.17 19.14
N ILE A 187 -4.46 28.00 20.45
CA ILE A 187 -5.76 27.53 20.96
C ILE A 187 -6.84 28.59 20.78
N ASP A 188 -6.53 29.87 20.94
CA ASP A 188 -7.51 30.94 20.77
C ASP A 188 -7.89 31.13 19.31
N GLY A 189 -6.92 31.13 18.41
CA GLY A 189 -7.19 31.19 16.99
C GLY A 189 -7.90 29.94 16.45
N ALA A 190 -7.67 28.77 17.06
CA ALA A 190 -8.40 27.54 16.73
C ALA A 190 -9.88 27.64 17.17
N TYR A 191 -10.13 28.18 18.36
CA TYR A 191 -11.47 28.40 18.87
C TYR A 191 -12.30 29.30 17.94
N ASP A 192 -11.73 30.45 17.54
CA ASP A 192 -12.39 31.38 16.62
C ASP A 192 -12.70 30.72 15.27
N ALA A 193 -11.79 29.95 14.75
CA ALA A 193 -11.95 29.24 13.48
C ALA A 193 -13.04 28.15 13.58
N PHE A 194 -13.03 27.32 14.62
CA PHE A 194 -14.09 26.32 14.84
C PHE A 194 -15.45 26.97 15.06
N PHE A 195 -15.50 28.07 15.83
CA PHE A 195 -16.75 28.79 16.03
C PHE A 195 -17.31 29.30 14.70
N LYS A 196 -16.48 29.86 13.84
CA LYS A 196 -16.92 30.33 12.53
C LYS A 196 -17.40 29.17 11.64
N ALA A 197 -16.74 28.01 11.70
CA ALA A 197 -17.16 26.82 10.97
C ALA A 197 -18.60 26.37 11.34
N THR A 198 -19.01 26.53 12.61
CA THR A 198 -20.38 26.14 13.07
C THR A 198 -21.52 26.96 12.46
N TRP A 199 -21.21 28.08 11.77
CA TRP A 199 -22.22 28.86 11.07
C TRP A 199 -22.77 28.13 9.85
N ASN A 200 -22.02 27.17 9.32
CA ASN A 200 -22.49 26.23 8.28
C ASN A 200 -23.03 24.96 8.93
N ALA A 201 -24.26 24.56 8.55
CA ALA A 201 -24.94 23.39 9.13
C ALA A 201 -24.15 22.08 8.97
N ALA A 202 -23.42 21.91 7.87
CA ALA A 202 -22.63 20.71 7.61
C ALA A 202 -21.42 20.56 8.56
N TRP A 203 -20.96 21.66 9.14
CA TRP A 203 -19.78 21.69 10.04
C TRP A 203 -20.15 21.92 11.52
N GLN A 204 -21.44 21.92 11.86
CA GLN A 204 -21.88 22.14 13.25
C GLN A 204 -21.44 21.00 14.19
N ASP A 205 -21.61 19.75 13.80
CA ASP A 205 -21.17 18.62 14.61
C ASP A 205 -19.67 18.73 14.93
N SER A 206 -18.84 18.75 13.91
CA SER A 206 -17.38 18.75 14.03
C SER A 206 -16.83 20.05 14.64
N GLY A 207 -17.41 21.21 14.29
CA GLY A 207 -17.02 22.50 14.83
C GLY A 207 -17.32 22.62 16.33
N TYR A 208 -18.53 22.25 16.77
CA TYR A 208 -18.89 22.24 18.19
C TYR A 208 -18.09 21.20 18.99
N MET A 209 -17.73 20.05 18.38
CA MET A 209 -16.82 19.09 19.02
C MET A 209 -15.44 19.71 19.25
N GLY A 210 -14.88 20.45 18.25
CA GLY A 210 -13.61 21.15 18.38
C GLY A 210 -13.65 22.24 19.46
N LEU A 211 -14.75 23.00 19.54
CA LEU A 211 -14.97 24.00 20.60
C LEU A 211 -15.02 23.34 21.98
N ALA A 212 -15.82 22.27 22.15
CA ALA A 212 -15.91 21.55 23.41
C ALA A 212 -14.56 21.00 23.88
N GLN A 213 -13.71 20.51 22.97
CA GLN A 213 -12.35 20.09 23.32
C GLN A 213 -11.52 21.27 23.86
N ILE A 214 -11.64 22.45 23.26
CA ILE A 214 -10.91 23.65 23.73
C ILE A 214 -11.49 24.14 25.05
N ASP A 215 -12.81 24.09 25.25
CA ASP A 215 -13.43 24.44 26.51
C ASP A 215 -12.97 23.54 27.67
N MET A 216 -12.78 22.24 27.39
CA MET A 216 -12.17 21.30 28.35
C MET A 216 -10.72 21.71 28.70
N ILE A 217 -9.91 22.11 27.71
CA ILE A 217 -8.54 22.63 27.92
C ILE A 217 -8.57 23.89 28.80
N ARG A 218 -9.58 24.76 28.65
CA ARG A 218 -9.75 26.01 29.41
C ARG A 218 -10.47 25.79 30.73
N GLU A 219 -10.91 24.60 31.05
CA GLU A 219 -11.76 24.28 32.22
C GLU A 219 -13.09 25.04 32.24
N ASP A 220 -13.56 25.47 31.04
CA ASP A 220 -14.87 26.14 30.91
C ASP A 220 -15.97 25.08 30.68
N TYR A 221 -16.31 24.39 31.75
CA TYR A 221 -17.23 23.26 31.71
C TYR A 221 -18.68 23.65 31.31
N THR A 222 -19.07 24.90 31.56
CA THR A 222 -20.41 25.41 31.23
C THR A 222 -20.57 25.54 29.71
N ASN A 223 -19.65 26.23 29.05
CA ASN A 223 -19.67 26.38 27.61
C ASN A 223 -19.37 25.04 26.92
N GLY A 224 -18.47 24.23 27.48
CA GLY A 224 -18.15 22.90 26.98
C GLY A 224 -19.35 21.97 26.94
N LEU A 225 -20.22 21.98 27.98
CA LEU A 225 -21.47 21.20 27.97
C LEU A 225 -22.45 21.72 26.92
N ASP A 226 -22.61 23.04 26.74
CA ASP A 226 -23.47 23.59 25.69
C ASP A 226 -22.95 23.21 24.30
N HIS A 227 -21.66 23.34 24.05
CA HIS A 227 -21.09 23.01 22.74
C HIS A 227 -21.18 21.52 22.43
N ILE A 228 -20.88 20.64 23.40
CA ILE A 228 -20.99 19.19 23.13
C ILE A 228 -22.45 18.76 22.94
N ASP A 229 -23.40 19.39 23.60
CA ASP A 229 -24.81 19.14 23.38
C ASP A 229 -25.25 19.56 21.98
N ARG A 230 -24.77 20.68 21.47
CA ARG A 230 -25.03 21.12 20.08
C ARG A 230 -24.41 20.17 19.05
N SER A 231 -23.19 19.65 19.30
CA SER A 231 -22.58 18.62 18.45
C SER A 231 -23.46 17.36 18.44
N LEU A 232 -23.81 16.82 19.61
CA LEU A 232 -24.62 15.62 19.73
C LEU A 232 -26.06 15.77 19.20
N TYR A 233 -26.62 16.98 19.22
CA TYR A 233 -27.91 17.27 18.59
C TYR A 233 -27.85 17.02 17.08
N ARG A 234 -26.70 17.28 16.43
CA ARG A 234 -26.48 17.03 15.01
C ARG A 234 -26.10 15.59 14.73
N ASN A 235 -25.31 14.98 15.59
CA ASN A 235 -24.82 13.62 15.43
C ASN A 235 -24.87 12.86 16.77
N TRP A 236 -26.04 12.33 17.11
CA TRP A 236 -26.25 11.58 18.35
C TRP A 236 -25.37 10.32 18.44
N LEU A 237 -24.96 9.75 17.31
CA LEU A 237 -24.09 8.56 17.24
C LEU A 237 -22.60 8.88 17.34
N ASN A 238 -22.22 10.12 17.59
CA ASN A 238 -20.82 10.49 17.82
C ASN A 238 -20.33 9.95 19.16
N HIS A 239 -19.75 8.75 19.17
CA HIS A 239 -19.24 8.09 20.38
C HIS A 239 -18.16 8.88 21.11
N LYS A 240 -17.28 9.58 20.36
CA LYS A 240 -16.25 10.46 20.95
C LYS A 240 -16.90 11.69 21.62
N GLY A 241 -17.94 12.26 21.00
CA GLY A 241 -18.72 13.34 21.59
C GLY A 241 -19.46 12.90 22.85
N ARG A 242 -20.05 11.70 22.87
CA ARG A 242 -20.70 11.14 24.06
C ARG A 242 -19.71 10.92 25.20
N GLN A 243 -18.54 10.36 24.92
CA GLN A 243 -17.47 10.21 25.90
C GLN A 243 -17.02 11.58 26.45
N LEU A 244 -16.78 12.58 25.60
CA LEU A 244 -16.39 13.93 26.03
C LEU A 244 -17.46 14.58 26.91
N LYS A 245 -18.77 14.40 26.59
CA LYS A 245 -19.86 14.88 27.44
C LYS A 245 -19.83 14.19 28.82
N VAL A 246 -19.59 12.88 28.87
CA VAL A 246 -19.44 12.17 30.14
C VAL A 246 -18.25 12.73 30.94
N SER A 247 -17.12 13.04 30.29
CA SER A 247 -15.97 13.68 30.93
C SER A 247 -16.34 15.04 31.55
N PHE A 248 -17.11 15.90 30.86
CA PHE A 248 -17.60 17.14 31.42
C PHE A 248 -18.50 16.90 32.65
N LEU A 249 -19.45 15.96 32.57
CA LEU A 249 -20.32 15.63 33.70
C LEU A 249 -19.53 15.08 34.90
N ARG A 250 -18.51 14.30 34.65
CA ARG A 250 -17.59 13.84 35.71
C ARG A 250 -16.82 14.98 36.34
N LYS A 251 -16.24 15.91 35.55
CA LYS A 251 -15.49 17.06 36.03
C LYS A 251 -16.36 18.03 36.82
N THR A 252 -17.67 18.15 36.48
CA THR A 252 -18.62 18.99 37.25
C THR A 252 -19.28 18.25 38.41
N GLY A 253 -18.98 16.98 38.65
CA GLY A 253 -19.55 16.17 39.74
C GLY A 253 -20.99 15.69 39.52
N ASP A 254 -21.55 15.83 38.33
CA ASP A 254 -22.91 15.34 37.99
C ASP A 254 -22.85 13.87 37.61
N PHE A 255 -22.45 13.04 38.58
CA PHE A 255 -22.25 11.60 38.35
C PHE A 255 -23.53 10.88 37.92
N ALA A 256 -24.69 11.31 38.42
CA ALA A 256 -25.95 10.67 38.05
C ALA A 256 -26.25 10.82 36.55
N LYS A 257 -26.07 12.01 35.98
CA LYS A 257 -26.24 12.18 34.52
C LYS A 257 -25.12 11.50 33.74
N ALA A 258 -23.90 11.50 34.25
CA ALA A 258 -22.78 10.77 33.63
C ALA A 258 -23.07 9.28 33.51
N GLU A 259 -23.50 8.62 34.57
CA GLU A 259 -23.87 7.20 34.60
C GLU A 259 -25.04 6.89 33.67
N ALA A 260 -26.08 7.76 33.64
CA ALA A 260 -27.21 7.60 32.72
C ALA A 260 -26.76 7.64 31.25
N LEU A 261 -25.86 8.57 30.90
CA LEU A 261 -25.33 8.68 29.53
C LEU A 261 -24.38 7.53 29.18
N ILE A 262 -23.58 7.04 30.15
CA ILE A 262 -22.75 5.83 29.96
C ILE A 262 -23.65 4.64 29.66
N ASN A 263 -24.68 4.39 30.47
CA ASN A 263 -25.59 3.27 30.28
C ASN A 263 -26.31 3.31 28.92
N ASP A 264 -26.78 4.49 28.52
CA ASP A 264 -27.38 4.70 27.20
C ASP A 264 -26.37 4.45 26.06
N SER A 265 -25.13 4.91 26.23
CA SER A 265 -24.06 4.72 25.24
C SER A 265 -23.67 3.26 25.10
N LEU A 266 -23.56 2.53 26.21
CA LEU A 266 -23.19 1.11 26.22
C LEU A 266 -24.37 0.21 25.76
N ALA A 267 -25.61 0.63 25.94
CA ALA A 267 -26.77 -0.06 25.35
C ALA A 267 -26.80 0.12 23.82
N MET A 268 -26.30 1.25 23.33
CA MET A 268 -26.20 1.54 21.91
C MET A 268 -24.99 0.82 21.27
N ASP A 269 -23.84 0.88 21.90
CA ASP A 269 -22.61 0.20 21.47
C ASP A 269 -21.78 -0.26 22.67
N LYS A 270 -21.75 -1.56 22.88
CA LYS A 270 -20.95 -2.21 23.95
C LYS A 270 -19.45 -1.91 23.85
N PHE A 271 -18.95 -1.59 22.67
CA PHE A 271 -17.55 -1.28 22.41
C PHE A 271 -17.21 0.20 22.55
N ASN A 272 -18.08 1.03 23.09
CA ASN A 272 -17.73 2.41 23.44
C ASN A 272 -16.76 2.41 24.66
N MET A 273 -15.45 2.20 24.36
CA MET A 273 -14.41 2.10 25.38
C MET A 273 -14.18 3.42 26.13
N GLY A 274 -14.43 4.56 25.48
CA GLY A 274 -14.36 5.86 26.14
C GLY A 274 -15.35 5.96 27.31
N CYS A 275 -16.61 5.60 27.09
CA CYS A 275 -17.64 5.57 28.15
C CYS A 275 -17.32 4.52 29.23
N ARG A 276 -16.71 3.37 28.87
CA ARG A 276 -16.27 2.37 29.87
C ARG A 276 -15.14 2.90 30.74
N PHE A 277 -14.19 3.61 30.15
CA PHE A 277 -13.10 4.22 30.92
C PHE A 277 -13.62 5.34 31.83
N GLU A 278 -14.59 6.15 31.37
CA GLU A 278 -15.25 7.13 32.22
C GLU A 278 -16.00 6.47 33.40
N SER A 279 -16.65 5.32 33.21
CA SER A 279 -17.23 4.54 34.30
C SER A 279 -16.16 4.13 35.33
N TYR A 280 -15.02 3.63 34.89
CA TYR A 280 -13.89 3.33 35.74
C TYR A 280 -13.43 4.57 36.55
N LEU A 281 -13.29 5.72 35.87
CA LEU A 281 -12.85 6.97 36.51
C LEU A 281 -13.85 7.46 37.56
N ILE A 282 -15.16 7.41 37.28
CA ILE A 282 -16.23 7.80 38.19
C ILE A 282 -16.23 6.91 39.44
N HIS A 283 -16.19 5.58 39.28
CA HIS A 283 -16.14 4.65 40.39
C HIS A 283 -14.87 4.84 41.27
N THR A 284 -13.75 5.15 40.62
CA THR A 284 -12.48 5.48 41.31
C THR A 284 -12.63 6.75 42.17
N LEU A 285 -13.21 7.81 41.60
CA LEU A 285 -13.46 9.07 42.32
C LEU A 285 -14.45 8.92 43.49
N GLN A 286 -15.46 8.05 43.34
CA GLN A 286 -16.44 7.75 44.38
C GLN A 286 -15.91 6.81 45.47
N GLY A 287 -14.70 6.26 45.32
CA GLY A 287 -14.14 5.27 46.23
C GLY A 287 -14.74 3.87 46.11
N ASN A 288 -15.46 3.59 45.04
CA ASN A 288 -16.09 2.28 44.76
C ASN A 288 -15.06 1.34 44.11
N THR A 289 -14.11 0.87 44.91
CA THR A 289 -12.95 0.11 44.43
C THR A 289 -13.31 -1.18 43.71
N GLU A 290 -14.35 -1.89 44.17
CA GLU A 290 -14.84 -3.12 43.53
C GLU A 290 -15.43 -2.86 42.14
N ALA A 291 -16.29 -1.87 42.00
CA ALA A 291 -16.86 -1.45 40.72
C ALA A 291 -15.81 -0.92 39.75
N ALA A 292 -14.84 -0.13 40.24
CA ALA A 292 -13.72 0.33 39.45
C ALA A 292 -12.87 -0.83 38.91
N ALA A 293 -12.54 -1.81 39.78
CA ALA A 293 -11.79 -3.00 39.37
C ALA A 293 -12.56 -3.85 38.32
N ALA A 294 -13.87 -4.01 38.49
CA ALA A 294 -14.72 -4.71 37.54
C ALA A 294 -14.76 -3.98 36.16
N ALA A 295 -14.96 -2.67 36.16
CA ALA A 295 -14.95 -1.85 34.93
C ALA A 295 -13.60 -1.94 34.20
N LYS A 296 -12.48 -1.85 34.93
CA LYS A 296 -11.14 -2.03 34.36
C LYS A 296 -10.96 -3.42 33.74
N ALA A 297 -11.35 -4.47 34.46
CA ALA A 297 -11.22 -5.84 33.98
C ALA A 297 -12.07 -6.12 32.73
N GLU A 298 -13.30 -5.63 32.70
CA GLU A 298 -14.17 -5.76 31.53
C GLU A 298 -13.60 -5.02 30.31
N MET A 299 -13.13 -3.79 30.50
CA MET A 299 -12.49 -3.01 29.44
C MET A 299 -11.26 -3.73 28.88
N LYS A 300 -10.37 -4.25 29.74
CA LYS A 300 -9.17 -5.02 29.34
C LYS A 300 -9.55 -6.26 28.55
N ALA A 301 -10.56 -7.01 29.00
CA ALA A 301 -11.07 -8.20 28.32
C ALA A 301 -11.59 -7.88 26.91
N LEU A 302 -12.31 -6.78 26.74
CA LEU A 302 -12.84 -6.34 25.44
C LEU A 302 -11.75 -5.80 24.51
N MET A 303 -10.79 -5.06 25.03
CA MET A 303 -9.68 -4.49 24.24
C MET A 303 -8.58 -5.52 23.92
N ARG A 304 -8.51 -6.63 24.62
CA ARG A 304 -7.61 -7.77 24.33
C ARG A 304 -6.14 -7.39 24.15
N GLY A 305 -5.64 -6.41 24.89
CA GLY A 305 -4.27 -5.93 24.76
C GLY A 305 -3.94 -5.22 23.43
N ALA A 306 -4.95 -4.82 22.66
CA ALA A 306 -4.76 -4.10 21.39
C ALA A 306 -4.20 -2.68 21.63
N VAL A 307 -2.89 -2.57 21.66
CA VAL A 307 -2.12 -1.34 22.00
C VAL A 307 -2.60 -0.12 21.22
N HIS A 308 -2.83 -0.28 19.92
CA HIS A 308 -3.30 0.82 19.08
C HIS A 308 -4.67 1.36 19.50
N SER A 309 -5.57 0.48 20.00
CA SER A 309 -6.86 0.93 20.53
C SER A 309 -6.70 1.79 21.78
N TYR A 310 -5.79 1.43 22.68
CA TYR A 310 -5.47 2.27 23.85
C TYR A 310 -4.89 3.62 23.46
N LEU A 311 -3.99 3.65 22.47
CA LEU A 311 -3.42 4.89 21.94
C LEU A 311 -4.50 5.81 21.33
N GLU A 312 -5.44 5.27 20.56
CA GLU A 312 -6.54 6.04 19.98
C GLU A 312 -7.35 6.77 21.05
N TYR A 313 -7.81 6.04 22.07
CA TYR A 313 -8.60 6.65 23.14
C TYR A 313 -7.76 7.62 24.00
N ALA A 314 -6.48 7.31 24.26
CA ALA A 314 -5.59 8.21 24.97
C ALA A 314 -5.37 9.54 24.22
N ILE A 315 -5.26 9.47 22.88
CA ILE A 315 -5.16 10.66 22.03
C ILE A 315 -6.46 11.48 22.07
N ASP A 316 -7.63 10.84 22.11
CA ASP A 316 -8.91 11.53 22.26
C ASP A 316 -8.95 12.35 23.58
N TYR A 317 -8.50 11.77 24.70
CA TYR A 317 -8.36 12.49 25.97
C TYR A 317 -7.33 13.63 25.89
N ALA A 318 -6.16 13.36 25.32
CA ALA A 318 -5.10 14.34 25.16
C ALA A 318 -5.51 15.51 24.25
N SER A 319 -6.34 15.26 23.24
CA SER A 319 -6.89 16.28 22.35
C SER A 319 -7.81 17.28 23.08
N ALA A 320 -8.35 16.89 24.23
CA ALA A 320 -9.14 17.74 25.12
C ALA A 320 -8.32 18.22 26.35
N GLY A 321 -7.00 18.07 26.34
CA GLY A 321 -6.10 18.51 27.44
C GLY A 321 -6.13 17.60 28.67
N MET A 322 -6.85 16.48 28.65
CA MET A 322 -6.96 15.53 29.76
C MET A 322 -5.78 14.56 29.78
N TYR A 323 -4.57 15.09 29.96
CA TYR A 323 -3.32 14.31 29.88
C TYR A 323 -3.15 13.29 31.01
N GLU A 324 -3.70 13.57 32.20
CA GLU A 324 -3.68 12.63 33.33
C GLU A 324 -4.52 11.38 33.01
N GLU A 325 -5.74 11.58 32.52
CA GLU A 325 -6.64 10.50 32.11
C GLU A 325 -6.04 9.71 30.93
N ALA A 326 -5.45 10.39 29.96
CA ALA A 326 -4.74 9.76 28.84
C ALA A 326 -3.59 8.86 29.32
N ALA A 327 -2.77 9.35 30.24
CA ALA A 327 -1.67 8.59 30.81
C ALA A 327 -2.18 7.39 31.63
N GLN A 328 -3.23 7.59 32.44
CA GLN A 328 -3.84 6.51 33.22
C GLN A 328 -4.41 5.42 32.33
N LEU A 329 -5.03 5.76 31.22
CA LEU A 329 -5.53 4.77 30.26
C LEU A 329 -4.40 3.94 29.65
N LEU A 330 -3.30 4.58 29.25
CA LEU A 330 -2.13 3.86 28.71
C LEU A 330 -1.41 3.01 29.77
N SER A 331 -1.53 3.35 31.07
CA SER A 331 -0.95 2.51 32.13
C SER A 331 -1.54 1.09 32.14
N PHE A 332 -2.78 0.90 31.67
CA PHE A 332 -3.41 -0.41 31.60
C PHE A 332 -2.67 -1.39 30.67
N VAL A 333 -1.98 -0.87 29.66
CA VAL A 333 -1.17 -1.67 28.73
C VAL A 333 0.23 -1.91 29.30
N THR A 334 0.82 -0.91 29.94
CA THR A 334 2.20 -0.99 30.44
C THR A 334 2.33 -1.82 31.71
N GLU A 335 1.26 -1.96 32.50
CA GLU A 335 1.22 -2.80 33.71
C GLU A 335 1.38 -4.29 33.42
N GLU A 336 0.91 -4.76 32.26
CA GLU A 336 0.87 -6.20 31.93
C GLU A 336 2.02 -6.66 31.06
N ASN A 337 2.60 -5.77 30.29
CA ASN A 337 3.63 -6.12 29.31
C ASN A 337 4.64 -4.98 29.12
N GLU A 338 5.83 -5.16 29.66
CA GLU A 338 6.92 -4.18 29.47
C GLU A 338 7.39 -4.08 28.00
N ALA A 339 7.19 -5.12 27.19
CA ALA A 339 7.55 -5.15 25.79
C ALA A 339 6.48 -4.52 24.90
N THR A 340 6.05 -3.33 25.22
CA THR A 340 4.99 -2.62 24.54
C THR A 340 5.52 -1.82 23.34
N TYR A 341 4.64 -1.52 22.42
CA TYR A 341 4.87 -0.67 21.23
C TYR A 341 5.51 0.67 21.60
N PRO A 342 6.64 1.07 21.00
CA PRO A 342 7.43 2.24 21.42
C PRO A 342 6.64 3.54 21.54
N MET A 343 5.65 3.76 20.66
CA MET A 343 4.85 4.98 20.65
C MET A 343 4.02 5.17 21.92
N VAL A 344 3.77 4.13 22.71
CA VAL A 344 3.13 4.25 24.04
C VAL A 344 3.99 5.10 24.97
N TYR A 345 5.29 4.86 25.00
CA TYR A 345 6.21 5.61 25.86
C TYR A 345 6.48 7.03 25.32
N TYR A 346 6.47 7.22 23.99
CA TYR A 346 6.49 8.56 23.41
C TYR A 346 5.22 9.35 23.75
N ALA A 347 4.06 8.72 23.72
CA ALA A 347 2.79 9.34 24.12
C ALA A 347 2.79 9.69 25.61
N LEU A 348 3.16 8.76 26.49
CA LEU A 348 3.28 8.99 27.93
C LEU A 348 4.26 10.12 28.24
N GLY A 349 5.42 10.14 27.57
CA GLY A 349 6.42 11.21 27.70
C GLY A 349 5.87 12.57 27.28
N TYR A 350 5.14 12.61 26.17
CA TYR A 350 4.47 13.83 25.70
C TYR A 350 3.41 14.32 26.70
N PHE A 351 2.60 13.43 27.24
CA PHE A 351 1.59 13.79 28.24
C PHE A 351 2.26 14.34 29.51
N ALA A 352 3.33 13.71 29.99
CA ALA A 352 4.12 14.21 31.12
C ALA A 352 4.74 15.58 30.82
N SER A 353 5.27 15.79 29.63
CA SER A 353 5.81 17.08 29.17
C SER A 353 4.73 18.16 29.18
N LYS A 354 3.52 17.87 28.68
CA LYS A 354 2.38 18.82 28.70
C LYS A 354 1.89 19.15 30.11
N MET A 355 2.04 18.23 31.05
CA MET A 355 1.77 18.46 32.47
C MET A 355 2.92 19.17 33.21
N GLY A 356 3.99 19.58 32.51
CA GLY A 356 5.16 20.26 33.10
C GLY A 356 6.14 19.31 33.81
N LYS A 357 5.93 18.00 33.78
CA LYS A 357 6.74 16.96 34.44
C LYS A 357 7.94 16.56 33.56
N LYS A 358 8.86 17.48 33.29
CA LYS A 358 9.94 17.32 32.31
C LYS A 358 10.88 16.14 32.59
N ASP A 359 11.22 15.88 33.86
CA ASP A 359 12.09 14.77 34.23
C ASP A 359 11.43 13.42 34.00
N GLU A 360 10.14 13.32 34.30
CA GLU A 360 9.33 12.14 33.99
C GLU A 360 9.23 11.90 32.46
N ALA A 361 8.97 12.98 31.71
CA ALA A 361 8.95 12.93 30.24
C ALA A 361 10.27 12.42 29.67
N LEU A 362 11.41 12.95 30.12
CA LEU A 362 12.74 12.52 29.69
C LEU A 362 12.98 11.04 29.99
N ASN A 363 12.58 10.56 31.18
CA ASN A 363 12.73 9.14 31.54
C ASN A 363 11.89 8.23 30.65
N LEU A 364 10.67 8.65 30.31
CA LEU A 364 9.78 7.91 29.40
C LEU A 364 10.32 7.89 27.97
N TYR A 365 10.89 8.99 27.48
CA TYR A 365 11.55 9.02 26.18
C TYR A 365 12.79 8.11 26.13
N LYS A 366 13.61 8.11 27.19
CA LYS A 366 14.73 7.16 27.31
C LYS A 366 14.24 5.71 27.36
N LYS A 367 13.09 5.44 28.01
CA LYS A 367 12.48 4.11 27.97
C LYS A 367 12.06 3.73 26.56
N ALA A 368 11.44 4.65 25.81
CA ALA A 368 11.07 4.43 24.39
C ALA A 368 12.29 4.06 23.53
N GLU A 369 13.46 4.69 23.76
CA GLU A 369 14.71 4.37 23.06
C GLU A 369 15.19 2.91 23.28
N THR A 370 14.83 2.28 24.41
CA THR A 370 15.19 0.90 24.70
C THR A 370 14.26 -0.13 24.05
N MET A 371 13.10 0.30 23.52
CA MET A 371 12.12 -0.61 22.92
C MET A 371 12.58 -1.12 21.55
N CYS A 372 12.09 -2.32 21.17
CA CYS A 372 12.28 -2.84 19.82
C CYS A 372 11.60 -1.91 18.81
N PRO A 373 12.33 -1.45 17.77
CA PRO A 373 11.75 -0.57 16.75
C PRO A 373 10.97 -1.30 15.66
N ASP A 374 11.00 -2.63 15.66
CA ASP A 374 10.36 -3.43 14.61
C ASP A 374 8.86 -3.23 14.61
N TYR A 375 8.28 -3.15 13.42
CA TYR A 375 6.86 -2.93 13.19
C TYR A 375 6.29 -1.64 13.82
N CYS A 376 7.16 -0.66 14.15
CA CYS A 376 6.74 0.65 14.65
C CYS A 376 6.71 1.67 13.51
N PHE A 377 5.49 2.02 13.09
CA PHE A 377 5.22 2.92 11.96
C PHE A 377 4.28 4.06 12.38
N PRO A 378 4.80 5.17 12.92
CA PRO A 378 3.99 6.34 13.25
C PRO A 378 3.22 6.84 12.03
N ASN A 379 1.91 7.08 12.20
CA ASN A 379 1.03 7.48 11.11
C ASN A 379 -0.02 8.53 11.50
N LYS A 380 0.02 9.03 12.75
CA LYS A 380 -0.89 10.05 13.28
C LYS A 380 -0.21 11.40 13.33
N LEU A 381 -0.99 12.46 13.18
CA LEU A 381 -0.48 13.84 13.26
C LEU A 381 0.01 14.19 14.67
N GLU A 382 -0.65 13.66 15.68
CA GLU A 382 -0.26 13.82 17.08
C GLU A 382 1.10 13.16 17.37
N GLU A 383 1.42 12.06 16.70
CA GLU A 383 2.72 11.41 16.84
C GLU A 383 3.87 12.27 16.31
N VAL A 384 3.61 13.12 15.31
CA VAL A 384 4.58 14.14 14.86
C VAL A 384 4.91 15.11 15.98
N LEU A 385 3.91 15.55 16.75
CA LEU A 385 4.11 16.43 17.90
C LEU A 385 4.88 15.73 19.03
N MET A 386 4.51 14.47 19.30
CA MET A 386 5.17 13.65 20.34
C MET A 386 6.65 13.41 20.03
N LEU A 387 6.97 13.06 18.77
CA LEU A 387 8.35 12.80 18.33
C LEU A 387 9.19 14.08 18.32
N ASN A 388 8.62 15.21 17.91
CA ASN A 388 9.31 16.51 17.99
C ASN A 388 9.61 16.95 19.42
N ASP A 389 8.68 16.75 20.36
CA ASP A 389 8.89 17.01 21.78
C ASP A 389 9.98 16.09 22.34
N ALA A 390 9.96 14.80 21.98
CA ALA A 390 10.99 13.85 22.36
C ALA A 390 12.37 14.25 21.84
N MET A 391 12.48 14.66 20.57
CA MET A 391 13.75 15.16 19.99
C MET A 391 14.26 16.42 20.66
N SER A 392 13.36 17.24 21.21
CA SER A 392 13.72 18.46 21.94
C SER A 392 14.23 18.17 23.35
N LEU A 393 13.56 17.28 24.09
CA LEU A 393 13.90 16.95 25.48
C LEU A 393 14.99 15.88 25.61
N ASN A 394 15.10 14.98 24.63
CA ASN A 394 16.10 13.92 24.56
C ASN A 394 16.89 14.01 23.23
N PRO A 395 17.74 15.04 23.04
CA PRO A 395 18.44 15.26 21.77
C PRO A 395 19.45 14.16 21.40
N GLU A 396 19.82 13.32 22.36
CA GLU A 396 20.70 12.16 22.16
C GLU A 396 19.95 10.87 21.84
N GLY A 397 18.62 10.91 21.74
CA GLY A 397 17.81 9.79 21.31
C GLY A 397 17.83 9.60 19.79
N ALA A 398 18.23 8.41 19.34
CA ALA A 398 18.35 8.10 17.93
C ALA A 398 17.03 7.66 17.28
N LYS A 399 16.10 7.07 18.07
CA LYS A 399 14.88 6.45 17.50
C LYS A 399 13.78 7.45 17.21
N ALA A 400 13.63 8.53 18.01
CA ALA A 400 12.64 9.56 17.70
C ALA A 400 12.83 10.17 16.30
N PRO A 401 14.03 10.62 15.88
CA PRO A 401 14.26 11.09 14.52
C PRO A 401 14.10 9.96 13.46
N TYR A 402 14.43 8.70 13.78
CA TYR A 402 14.15 7.59 12.90
C TYR A 402 12.66 7.42 12.59
N TYR A 403 11.81 7.43 13.62
CA TYR A 403 10.37 7.30 13.46
C TYR A 403 9.76 8.50 12.72
N LEU A 404 10.21 9.71 13.03
CA LEU A 404 9.76 10.91 12.31
C LEU A 404 10.17 10.88 10.85
N GLY A 405 11.38 10.39 10.53
CA GLY A 405 11.82 10.17 9.17
C GLY A 405 10.94 9.19 8.41
N ASN A 406 10.50 8.09 9.06
CA ASN A 406 9.56 7.13 8.47
C ASN A 406 8.22 7.79 8.13
N PHE A 407 7.68 8.62 9.05
CA PHE A 407 6.46 9.38 8.81
C PHE A 407 6.63 10.34 7.61
N HIS A 408 7.70 11.11 7.58
CA HIS A 408 7.96 12.06 6.50
C HIS A 408 8.15 11.38 5.15
N TYR A 409 8.85 10.24 5.12
CA TYR A 409 9.04 9.50 3.87
C TYR A 409 7.71 8.95 3.32
N ALA A 410 6.86 8.38 4.19
CA ALA A 410 5.52 7.93 3.83
C ALA A 410 4.63 9.10 3.35
N ALA A 411 4.79 10.28 3.96
CA ALA A 411 4.13 11.53 3.56
C ALA A 411 4.74 12.18 2.30
N ARG A 412 5.78 11.56 1.69
CA ARG A 412 6.52 12.07 0.52
C ARG A 412 7.24 13.40 0.74
N ILE A 413 7.65 13.66 1.98
CA ILE A 413 8.50 14.80 2.35
C ILE A 413 9.94 14.29 2.49
N TYR A 414 10.57 13.99 1.35
CA TYR A 414 11.78 13.20 1.30
C TYR A 414 13.00 13.90 1.91
N ASP A 415 13.13 15.22 1.74
CA ASP A 415 14.28 15.97 2.26
C ASP A 415 14.29 15.97 3.79
N GLU A 416 13.16 16.21 4.42
CA GLU A 416 13.00 16.14 5.88
C GLU A 416 13.17 14.70 6.40
N ALA A 417 12.68 13.70 5.66
CA ALA A 417 12.87 12.30 6.00
C ALA A 417 14.37 11.95 6.04
N ILE A 418 15.10 12.34 5.01
CA ILE A 418 16.56 12.14 4.92
C ILE A 418 17.27 12.86 6.07
N ALA A 419 16.94 14.12 6.34
CA ALA A 419 17.54 14.88 7.43
C ALA A 419 17.28 14.22 8.80
N CYS A 420 16.07 13.70 9.03
CA CYS A 420 15.72 12.96 10.24
C CYS A 420 16.53 11.65 10.36
N TRP A 421 16.65 10.88 9.30
CA TRP A 421 17.44 9.64 9.31
C TRP A 421 18.94 9.90 9.42
N GLU A 422 19.47 10.96 8.78
CA GLU A 422 20.87 11.39 8.94
C GLU A 422 21.14 11.81 10.38
N LYS A 423 20.21 12.52 11.03
CA LYS A 423 20.31 12.84 12.46
C LYS A 423 20.32 11.56 13.31
N SER A 424 19.40 10.62 13.06
CA SER A 424 19.36 9.33 13.74
C SER A 424 20.70 8.58 13.61
N ALA A 425 21.20 8.42 12.37
CA ALA A 425 22.46 7.75 12.09
C ALA A 425 23.70 8.47 12.64
N SER A 426 23.62 9.79 12.87
CA SER A 426 24.71 10.55 13.51
C SER A 426 24.78 10.31 15.01
N ILE A 427 23.68 9.91 15.64
CA ILE A 427 23.60 9.60 17.08
C ILE A 427 23.93 8.12 17.32
N ASP A 428 23.33 7.23 16.52
CA ASP A 428 23.57 5.78 16.56
C ASP A 428 23.69 5.25 15.12
N ASP A 429 24.92 4.93 14.73
CA ASP A 429 25.25 4.42 13.41
C ASP A 429 25.33 2.87 13.35
N THR A 430 24.89 2.21 14.42
CA THR A 430 24.86 0.75 14.55
C THR A 430 23.49 0.13 14.23
N TYR A 431 22.51 0.96 13.88
CA TYR A 431 21.16 0.50 13.55
C TYR A 431 20.99 0.30 12.02
N PRO A 432 20.99 -0.98 11.52
CA PRO A 432 21.03 -1.26 10.08
C PRO A 432 19.86 -0.68 9.29
N THR A 433 18.64 -0.68 9.88
CA THR A 433 17.43 -0.24 9.20
C THR A 433 17.45 1.25 8.82
N VAL A 434 18.04 2.11 9.66
CA VAL A 434 18.21 3.54 9.34
C VAL A 434 19.13 3.69 8.13
N LEU A 435 20.24 2.99 8.12
CA LEU A 435 21.21 3.02 7.01
C LEU A 435 20.60 2.46 5.72
N ARG A 436 19.83 1.38 5.83
CA ARG A 436 19.06 0.83 4.71
C ARG A 436 18.09 1.85 4.14
N ASN A 437 17.29 2.53 4.99
CA ASN A 437 16.36 3.58 4.57
C ASN A 437 17.07 4.76 3.90
N LEU A 438 18.20 5.20 4.47
CA LEU A 438 19.04 6.25 3.88
C LEU A 438 19.58 5.84 2.51
N SER A 439 20.04 4.60 2.34
CA SER A 439 20.52 4.11 1.06
C SER A 439 19.45 4.23 -0.03
N LEU A 440 18.23 3.77 0.24
CA LEU A 440 17.11 3.89 -0.68
C LEU A 440 16.82 5.35 -1.05
N ALA A 441 16.81 6.24 -0.07
CA ALA A 441 16.55 7.64 -0.29
C ALA A 441 17.67 8.33 -1.08
N TYR A 442 18.93 8.02 -0.81
CA TYR A 442 20.07 8.53 -1.57
C TYR A 442 20.02 8.11 -3.04
N TYR A 443 19.66 6.86 -3.33
CA TYR A 443 19.53 6.40 -4.71
C TYR A 443 18.31 7.02 -5.39
N ASN A 444 17.14 6.84 -4.81
CA ASN A 444 15.86 7.14 -5.47
C ASN A 444 15.50 8.64 -5.46
N LYS A 445 15.95 9.41 -4.45
CA LYS A 445 15.54 10.81 -4.28
C LYS A 445 16.69 11.81 -4.48
N GLN A 446 17.90 11.44 -4.06
CA GLN A 446 19.08 12.29 -4.27
C GLN A 446 19.89 11.90 -5.51
N HIS A 447 19.55 10.80 -6.19
CA HIS A 447 20.27 10.28 -7.37
C HIS A 447 21.78 10.14 -7.13
N ASN A 448 22.15 9.71 -5.92
CA ASN A 448 23.54 9.50 -5.51
C ASN A 448 23.82 8.00 -5.28
N PRO A 449 24.11 7.23 -6.34
CA PRO A 449 24.28 5.79 -6.25
C PRO A 449 25.52 5.38 -5.46
N GLN A 450 26.57 6.19 -5.43
CA GLN A 450 27.81 5.88 -4.67
C GLN A 450 27.57 6.00 -3.17
N LYS A 451 26.88 7.07 -2.73
CA LYS A 451 26.51 7.24 -1.32
C LYS A 451 25.52 6.14 -0.90
N ALA A 452 24.55 5.81 -1.77
CA ALA A 452 23.61 4.73 -1.53
C ALA A 452 24.32 3.39 -1.30
N LEU A 453 25.26 3.03 -2.18
CA LEU A 453 26.00 1.79 -2.10
C LEU A 453 26.81 1.69 -0.80
N ALA A 454 27.66 2.68 -0.52
CA ALA A 454 28.48 2.69 0.69
C ALA A 454 27.65 2.59 1.98
N THR A 455 26.45 3.23 1.97
CA THR A 455 25.55 3.18 3.12
C THR A 455 24.89 1.81 3.28
N LEU A 456 24.49 1.16 2.17
CA LEU A 456 23.87 -0.17 2.23
C LEU A 456 24.89 -1.27 2.56
N GLU A 457 26.12 -1.16 2.05
CA GLU A 457 27.22 -2.06 2.45
C GLU A 457 27.52 -1.95 3.95
N LYS A 458 27.49 -0.72 4.51
CA LYS A 458 27.61 -0.53 5.96
C LYS A 458 26.45 -1.20 6.70
N ALA A 459 25.19 -1.02 6.24
CA ALA A 459 24.03 -1.67 6.84
C ALA A 459 24.17 -3.20 6.84
N TYR A 460 24.58 -3.78 5.72
CA TYR A 460 24.81 -5.21 5.59
C TYR A 460 25.92 -5.73 6.51
N ASN A 461 27.01 -5.00 6.63
CA ASN A 461 28.14 -5.40 7.51
C ASN A 461 27.76 -5.35 9.01
N LEU A 462 26.75 -4.59 9.41
CA LEU A 462 26.23 -4.56 10.78
C LEU A 462 25.35 -5.78 11.07
N ASP A 463 24.63 -6.29 10.06
CA ASP A 463 23.81 -7.49 10.17
C ASP A 463 23.86 -8.29 8.86
N THR A 464 24.81 -9.23 8.79
CA THR A 464 24.99 -10.10 7.62
C THR A 464 23.94 -11.22 7.54
N THR A 465 23.06 -11.35 8.52
CA THR A 465 21.98 -12.36 8.55
C THR A 465 20.66 -11.84 7.99
N ASP A 466 20.57 -10.53 7.75
CA ASP A 466 19.36 -9.91 7.17
C ASP A 466 19.27 -10.19 5.65
N ALA A 467 18.47 -11.18 5.31
CA ALA A 467 18.24 -11.59 3.94
C ALA A 467 17.57 -10.49 3.06
N ARG A 468 16.88 -9.53 3.67
CA ARG A 468 16.29 -8.39 2.94
C ARG A 468 17.37 -7.40 2.54
N ILE A 469 18.26 -7.04 3.46
CA ILE A 469 19.39 -6.14 3.15
C ILE A 469 20.31 -6.77 2.10
N LEU A 470 20.57 -8.08 2.21
CA LEU A 470 21.34 -8.84 1.21
C LEU A 470 20.70 -8.75 -0.19
N MET A 471 19.39 -8.96 -0.28
CA MET A 471 18.65 -8.89 -1.54
C MET A 471 18.69 -7.48 -2.14
N GLU A 472 18.45 -6.45 -1.34
CA GLU A 472 18.49 -5.05 -1.78
C GLU A 472 19.91 -4.64 -2.23
N LEU A 473 20.95 -5.14 -1.56
CA LEU A 473 22.35 -4.89 -1.93
C LEU A 473 22.71 -5.57 -3.25
N ASP A 474 22.33 -6.84 -3.46
CA ASP A 474 22.54 -7.51 -4.74
C ASP A 474 21.81 -6.82 -5.89
N GLN A 475 20.56 -6.37 -5.66
CA GLN A 475 19.84 -5.58 -6.66
C GLN A 475 20.52 -4.24 -6.95
N LEU A 476 21.11 -3.59 -5.94
CA LEU A 476 21.89 -2.37 -6.16
C LEU A 476 23.16 -2.65 -6.97
N TYR A 477 23.89 -3.72 -6.67
CA TYR A 477 25.01 -4.17 -7.51
C TYR A 477 24.58 -4.41 -8.96
N LYS A 478 23.42 -5.03 -9.17
CA LYS A 478 22.82 -5.24 -10.49
C LYS A 478 22.57 -3.91 -11.22
N LYS A 479 21.97 -2.93 -10.56
CA LYS A 479 21.74 -1.58 -11.10
C LYS A 479 23.05 -0.84 -11.41
N LEU A 480 24.08 -1.04 -10.59
CA LEU A 480 25.42 -0.45 -10.78
C LEU A 480 26.30 -1.26 -11.74
N ARG A 481 25.73 -2.29 -12.38
CA ARG A 481 26.38 -3.12 -13.41
C ARG A 481 27.61 -3.89 -12.94
N TYR A 482 27.58 -4.40 -11.71
CA TYR A 482 28.62 -5.30 -11.23
C TYR A 482 28.67 -6.57 -12.10
N PRO A 483 29.88 -7.12 -12.38
CA PRO A 483 30.02 -8.33 -13.18
C PRO A 483 29.23 -9.52 -12.61
N HIS A 484 28.58 -10.30 -13.48
CA HIS A 484 27.73 -11.44 -13.06
C HIS A 484 28.49 -12.43 -12.16
N ARG A 485 29.78 -12.70 -12.45
CA ARG A 485 30.59 -13.59 -11.63
C ARG A 485 30.80 -13.04 -10.22
N GLN A 486 31.12 -11.76 -10.10
CA GLN A 486 31.29 -11.11 -8.80
C GLN A 486 30.02 -11.15 -7.95
N ARG A 487 28.85 -10.90 -8.58
CA ARG A 487 27.57 -10.99 -7.90
C ARG A 487 27.24 -12.42 -7.47
N LEU A 488 27.52 -13.40 -8.35
CA LEU A 488 27.31 -14.81 -8.03
C LEU A 488 28.21 -15.25 -6.86
N ASP A 489 29.49 -14.93 -6.90
CA ASP A 489 30.44 -15.27 -5.83
C ASP A 489 30.03 -14.66 -4.49
N PHE A 490 29.45 -13.42 -4.53
CA PHE A 490 28.91 -12.78 -3.34
C PHE A 490 27.68 -13.52 -2.78
N LEU A 491 26.72 -13.92 -3.63
CA LEU A 491 25.54 -14.68 -3.19
C LEU A 491 25.92 -16.09 -2.71
N GLU A 492 26.91 -16.73 -3.33
CA GLU A 492 27.38 -18.05 -2.91
C GLU A 492 28.11 -18.03 -1.57
N ALA A 493 28.87 -16.95 -1.28
CA ALA A 493 29.50 -16.76 0.01
C ALA A 493 28.49 -16.60 1.16
N HIS A 494 27.23 -16.31 0.86
CA HIS A 494 26.14 -16.11 1.81
C HIS A 494 24.95 -17.05 1.53
N ALA A 495 25.25 -18.27 1.07
CA ALA A 495 24.23 -19.21 0.59
C ALA A 495 23.13 -19.53 1.62
N ASP A 496 23.47 -19.61 2.89
CA ASP A 496 22.55 -19.83 4.02
C ASP A 496 21.53 -18.71 4.18
N VAL A 497 21.92 -17.46 3.93
CA VAL A 497 21.02 -16.30 3.95
C VAL A 497 20.21 -16.24 2.65
N VAL A 498 20.82 -16.54 1.50
CA VAL A 498 20.16 -16.60 0.20
C VAL A 498 19.00 -17.60 0.22
N GLU A 499 19.18 -18.78 0.86
CA GLU A 499 18.13 -19.81 0.95
C GLU A 499 16.89 -19.40 1.76
N GLN A 500 16.96 -18.30 2.52
CA GLN A 500 15.80 -17.79 3.29
C GLN A 500 14.78 -17.07 2.42
N ARG A 501 15.12 -16.66 1.17
CA ARG A 501 14.23 -15.87 0.30
C ARG A 501 14.22 -16.40 -1.13
N ASP A 502 13.02 -16.55 -1.67
CA ASP A 502 12.82 -17.02 -3.05
C ASP A 502 13.36 -16.05 -4.10
N ASP A 503 13.25 -14.73 -3.85
CA ASP A 503 13.78 -13.70 -4.75
C ASP A 503 15.30 -13.69 -4.84
N LEU A 504 16.03 -13.97 -3.75
CA LEU A 504 17.48 -14.17 -3.76
C LEU A 504 17.88 -15.48 -4.46
N CYS A 505 17.17 -16.56 -4.19
CA CYS A 505 17.44 -17.85 -4.83
C CYS A 505 17.26 -17.77 -6.33
N ILE A 506 16.17 -17.14 -6.82
CA ILE A 506 15.96 -17.02 -8.26
C ILE A 506 16.96 -16.06 -8.92
N GLU A 507 17.47 -15.04 -8.22
CA GLU A 507 18.53 -14.19 -8.73
C GLU A 507 19.86 -14.95 -8.87
N ARG A 508 20.21 -15.80 -7.90
CA ARG A 508 21.37 -16.70 -7.99
C ARG A 508 21.25 -17.66 -9.17
N ILE A 509 20.07 -18.26 -9.40
CA ILE A 509 19.76 -19.08 -10.57
C ILE A 509 19.90 -18.29 -11.87
N THR A 510 19.39 -17.05 -11.88
CA THR A 510 19.50 -16.14 -13.02
C THR A 510 20.96 -15.86 -13.36
N LEU A 511 21.83 -15.68 -12.37
CA LEU A 511 23.25 -15.47 -12.57
C LEU A 511 23.95 -16.71 -13.14
N TYR A 512 23.60 -17.92 -12.71
CA TYR A 512 24.10 -19.15 -13.35
C TYR A 512 23.67 -19.21 -14.84
N ASN A 513 22.41 -18.90 -15.15
CA ASN A 513 21.94 -18.83 -16.54
C ASN A 513 22.68 -17.76 -17.35
N GLN A 514 22.95 -16.58 -16.75
CA GLN A 514 23.74 -15.52 -17.38
C GLN A 514 25.19 -15.95 -17.70
N LEU A 515 25.75 -16.80 -16.87
CA LEU A 515 27.12 -17.31 -17.04
C LEU A 515 27.19 -18.56 -17.93
N GLY A 516 26.05 -19.07 -18.46
CA GLY A 516 25.98 -20.26 -19.28
C GLY A 516 26.07 -21.58 -18.50
N GLU A 517 25.97 -21.52 -17.17
CA GLU A 517 26.02 -22.69 -16.29
C GLU A 517 24.62 -23.30 -16.12
N TYR A 518 23.94 -23.59 -17.25
CA TYR A 518 22.51 -23.95 -17.30
C TYR A 518 22.17 -25.22 -16.53
N GLN A 519 23.07 -26.20 -16.45
CA GLN A 519 22.81 -27.41 -15.66
C GLN A 519 22.76 -27.10 -14.17
N LYS A 520 23.67 -26.25 -13.65
CA LYS A 520 23.62 -25.83 -12.25
C LYS A 520 22.36 -25.03 -11.93
N ALA A 521 21.95 -24.14 -12.84
CA ALA A 521 20.69 -23.41 -12.73
C ALA A 521 19.49 -24.37 -12.63
N TYR A 522 19.46 -25.37 -13.49
CA TYR A 522 18.43 -26.40 -13.52
C TYR A 522 18.38 -27.23 -12.24
N ASP A 523 19.54 -27.71 -11.77
CA ASP A 523 19.64 -28.52 -10.55
C ASP A 523 19.17 -27.71 -9.34
N LEU A 524 19.59 -26.45 -9.25
CA LEU A 524 19.22 -25.56 -8.14
C LEU A 524 17.73 -25.21 -8.13
N ILE A 525 17.13 -24.91 -9.29
CA ILE A 525 15.72 -24.56 -9.36
C ILE A 525 14.81 -25.76 -8.98
N ASN A 526 15.25 -27.00 -9.26
CA ASN A 526 14.51 -28.19 -8.89
C ASN A 526 14.78 -28.69 -7.46
N SER A 527 15.79 -28.17 -6.78
CA SER A 527 16.16 -28.60 -5.43
C SER A 527 15.28 -28.02 -4.33
N ARG A 528 14.46 -27.01 -4.64
CA ARG A 528 13.60 -26.33 -3.67
C ARG A 528 12.20 -26.09 -4.16
N LYS A 529 11.28 -25.77 -3.25
CA LYS A 529 9.94 -25.28 -3.55
C LYS A 529 9.93 -23.74 -3.47
N PHE A 530 9.43 -23.12 -4.53
CA PHE A 530 9.20 -21.68 -4.58
C PHE A 530 7.76 -21.35 -4.21
N HIS A 531 7.54 -20.14 -3.72
CA HIS A 531 6.23 -19.60 -3.40
C HIS A 531 5.96 -18.40 -4.32
N PRO A 532 4.73 -18.23 -4.83
CA PRO A 532 4.39 -17.06 -5.62
C PRO A 532 4.42 -15.81 -4.73
N TRP A 533 4.95 -14.69 -5.27
CA TRP A 533 4.92 -13.39 -4.61
C TRP A 533 4.58 -12.30 -5.61
N GLU A 534 3.92 -11.23 -5.13
CA GLU A 534 3.54 -10.10 -5.97
C GLU A 534 4.79 -9.38 -6.53
N GLY A 535 4.80 -9.14 -7.84
CA GLY A 535 5.96 -8.60 -8.57
C GLY A 535 7.06 -9.65 -8.90
N GLY A 536 6.80 -10.91 -8.59
CA GLY A 536 7.66 -12.05 -8.92
C GLY A 536 7.10 -12.98 -9.99
N GLU A 537 5.91 -12.69 -10.51
CA GLU A 537 5.19 -13.52 -11.47
C GLU A 537 6.05 -13.79 -12.71
N GLY A 538 6.12 -15.04 -13.09
CA GLY A 538 6.88 -15.51 -14.23
C GLY A 538 8.40 -15.56 -14.02
N LYS A 539 8.97 -15.02 -12.95
CA LYS A 539 10.44 -15.01 -12.75
C LYS A 539 11.02 -16.41 -12.60
N VAL A 540 10.38 -17.25 -11.79
CA VAL A 540 10.84 -18.63 -11.56
C VAL A 540 10.66 -19.46 -12.82
N THR A 541 9.47 -19.45 -13.40
CA THR A 541 9.13 -20.22 -14.59
C THR A 541 9.96 -19.82 -15.81
N SER A 542 10.25 -18.53 -16.00
CA SER A 542 11.11 -18.07 -17.10
C SER A 542 12.54 -18.60 -16.98
N GLN A 543 13.12 -18.64 -15.79
CA GLN A 543 14.47 -19.20 -15.61
C GLN A 543 14.50 -20.72 -15.79
N TYR A 544 13.44 -21.43 -15.38
CA TYR A 544 13.28 -22.86 -15.66
C TYR A 544 13.21 -23.13 -17.17
N LEU A 545 12.36 -22.40 -17.91
CA LEU A 545 12.25 -22.56 -19.35
C LEU A 545 13.56 -22.22 -20.07
N LEU A 546 14.21 -21.13 -19.65
CA LEU A 546 15.48 -20.70 -20.24
C LEU A 546 16.56 -21.79 -20.13
N CYS A 547 16.80 -22.35 -18.94
CA CYS A 547 17.82 -23.39 -18.80
C CYS A 547 17.48 -24.64 -19.59
N ARG A 548 16.19 -25.04 -19.70
CA ARG A 548 15.76 -26.20 -20.51
C ARG A 548 15.99 -25.96 -22.00
N VAL A 549 15.60 -24.79 -22.51
CA VAL A 549 15.78 -24.43 -23.92
C VAL A 549 17.26 -24.35 -24.27
N GLU A 550 18.09 -23.73 -23.43
CA GLU A 550 19.52 -23.60 -23.69
C GLU A 550 20.25 -24.98 -23.64
N LEU A 551 19.90 -25.84 -22.68
CA LEU A 551 20.40 -27.22 -22.66
C LEU A 551 19.99 -28.00 -23.91
N ALA A 552 18.75 -27.83 -24.40
CA ALA A 552 18.30 -28.45 -25.66
C ALA A 552 19.07 -27.90 -26.87
N LYS A 553 19.34 -26.60 -26.94
CA LYS A 553 20.17 -25.97 -27.99
C LYS A 553 21.58 -26.53 -28.01
N ILE A 554 22.16 -26.76 -26.83
CA ILE A 554 23.47 -27.43 -26.71
C ILE A 554 23.39 -28.85 -27.25
N ALA A 555 22.39 -29.62 -26.83
CA ALA A 555 22.18 -31.00 -27.32
C ALA A 555 22.00 -31.08 -28.85
N ILE A 556 21.26 -30.13 -29.45
CA ILE A 556 21.10 -30.04 -30.92
C ILE A 556 22.45 -29.78 -31.59
N ARG A 557 23.26 -28.85 -31.11
CA ARG A 557 24.58 -28.53 -31.66
C ARG A 557 25.55 -29.72 -31.59
N GLU A 558 25.42 -30.54 -30.57
CA GLU A 558 26.19 -31.76 -30.38
C GLU A 558 25.64 -32.99 -31.10
N GLY A 559 24.56 -32.85 -31.86
CA GLY A 559 23.92 -33.96 -32.57
C GLY A 559 23.10 -34.90 -31.67
N ARG A 560 22.91 -34.56 -30.37
CA ARG A 560 22.12 -35.34 -29.40
C ARG A 560 20.64 -34.97 -29.49
N PHE A 561 20.03 -35.15 -30.65
CA PHE A 561 18.68 -34.68 -30.95
C PHE A 561 17.59 -35.32 -30.08
N ALA A 562 17.74 -36.62 -29.74
CA ALA A 562 16.78 -37.29 -28.84
C ALA A 562 16.78 -36.68 -27.41
N ASP A 563 17.96 -36.31 -26.93
CA ASP A 563 18.07 -35.58 -25.64
C ASP A 563 17.40 -34.22 -25.72
N ALA A 564 17.57 -33.49 -26.83
CA ALA A 564 16.94 -32.18 -27.02
C ALA A 564 15.41 -32.31 -26.98
N VAL A 565 14.84 -33.32 -27.67
CA VAL A 565 13.38 -33.58 -27.62
C VAL A 565 12.92 -33.87 -26.21
N ARG A 566 13.66 -34.68 -25.42
CA ARG A 566 13.32 -34.97 -24.03
C ARG A 566 13.32 -33.69 -23.18
N LEU A 567 14.38 -32.89 -23.29
CA LEU A 567 14.54 -31.66 -22.55
C LEU A 567 13.41 -30.65 -22.84
N LEU A 568 12.98 -30.50 -24.09
CA LEU A 568 11.92 -29.59 -24.49
C LEU A 568 10.54 -30.13 -24.11
N LYS A 569 10.29 -31.44 -24.13
CA LYS A 569 9.05 -32.01 -23.63
C LYS A 569 8.79 -31.77 -22.15
N GLU A 570 9.84 -31.66 -21.34
CA GLU A 570 9.70 -31.36 -19.94
C GLU A 570 9.14 -29.95 -19.68
N THR A 571 9.17 -29.06 -20.68
CA THR A 571 8.55 -27.72 -20.58
C THR A 571 7.03 -27.71 -20.81
N GLU A 572 6.46 -28.82 -21.29
CA GLU A 572 5.02 -28.93 -21.56
C GLU A 572 4.20 -28.82 -20.28
N LYS A 573 4.74 -29.30 -19.15
CA LYS A 573 4.14 -29.20 -17.83
C LYS A 573 5.16 -28.64 -16.83
N TYR A 574 4.78 -27.58 -16.13
CA TYR A 574 5.64 -27.01 -15.09
C TYR A 574 5.64 -27.90 -13.85
N PRO A 575 6.82 -28.19 -13.27
CA PRO A 575 6.90 -28.89 -11.99
C PRO A 575 6.24 -28.09 -10.86
N ASP A 576 5.57 -28.78 -9.95
CA ASP A 576 4.80 -28.14 -8.85
C ASP A 576 5.69 -27.31 -7.90
N ASN A 577 6.98 -27.61 -7.84
CA ASN A 577 7.94 -26.88 -6.99
C ASN A 577 8.22 -25.46 -7.46
N LEU A 578 7.89 -25.10 -8.71
CA LEU A 578 8.08 -23.74 -9.21
C LEU A 578 7.11 -22.71 -8.57
N GLY A 579 6.02 -23.17 -7.92
CA GLY A 579 5.03 -22.33 -7.26
C GLY A 579 4.02 -21.67 -8.19
N GLU A 580 4.22 -21.76 -9.51
CA GLU A 580 3.35 -21.20 -10.54
C GLU A 580 2.97 -22.26 -11.58
N GLY A 581 1.71 -22.25 -11.99
CA GLY A 581 1.21 -23.10 -13.07
C GLY A 581 1.41 -22.44 -14.43
N LYS A 582 1.45 -23.29 -15.49
CA LYS A 582 1.48 -22.82 -16.86
C LYS A 582 0.13 -22.20 -17.24
N LEU A 583 0.16 -20.98 -17.73
CA LEU A 583 -1.05 -20.30 -18.23
C LEU A 583 -1.55 -20.98 -19.52
N SER A 584 -2.87 -21.07 -19.67
CA SER A 584 -3.49 -21.66 -20.86
C SER A 584 -3.17 -20.91 -22.17
N MET A 585 -2.79 -19.64 -22.05
CA MET A 585 -2.41 -18.77 -23.17
C MET A 585 -0.89 -18.59 -23.31
N ALA A 586 -0.08 -19.40 -22.62
CA ALA A 586 1.38 -19.28 -22.71
C ALA A 586 1.86 -19.50 -24.15
N GLU A 587 2.62 -18.55 -24.68
CA GLU A 587 3.20 -18.61 -26.00
C GLU A 587 4.56 -19.33 -25.97
N GLU A 588 4.68 -20.40 -26.76
CA GLU A 588 5.83 -21.31 -26.76
C GLU A 588 6.51 -21.41 -28.14
N ASN A 589 6.50 -20.31 -28.89
CA ASN A 589 7.03 -20.30 -30.26
C ASN A 589 8.51 -20.71 -30.34
N ASP A 590 9.31 -20.27 -29.35
CA ASP A 590 10.73 -20.64 -29.20
C ASP A 590 10.89 -22.15 -28.93
N ILE A 591 10.15 -22.69 -27.98
CA ILE A 591 10.15 -24.12 -27.62
C ILE A 591 9.75 -24.96 -28.81
N HIS A 592 8.64 -24.61 -29.46
CA HIS A 592 8.15 -25.31 -30.63
C HIS A 592 9.15 -25.25 -31.82
N TYR A 593 9.80 -24.10 -32.01
CA TYR A 593 10.83 -23.97 -33.04
C TYR A 593 12.01 -24.91 -32.78
N TRP A 594 12.54 -24.92 -31.56
CA TRP A 594 13.66 -25.81 -31.23
C TRP A 594 13.26 -27.28 -31.20
N MET A 595 12.02 -27.60 -30.85
CA MET A 595 11.44 -28.94 -30.99
C MET A 595 11.43 -29.38 -32.48
N GLY A 596 10.99 -28.48 -33.37
CA GLY A 596 11.07 -28.72 -34.81
C GLY A 596 12.49 -28.97 -35.33
N CYS A 597 13.47 -28.18 -34.85
CA CYS A 597 14.89 -28.39 -35.19
C CYS A 597 15.43 -29.74 -34.68
N ALA A 598 15.03 -30.17 -33.49
CA ALA A 598 15.43 -31.45 -32.93
C ALA A 598 14.84 -32.63 -33.73
N TYR A 599 13.57 -32.59 -34.13
CA TYR A 599 12.95 -33.61 -34.97
C TYR A 599 13.52 -33.62 -36.41
N GLU A 600 13.83 -32.44 -36.97
CA GLU A 600 14.55 -32.33 -38.26
C GLU A 600 15.90 -33.06 -38.19
N GLY A 601 16.66 -32.89 -37.11
CA GLY A 601 17.92 -33.59 -36.87
C GLY A 601 17.78 -35.11 -36.69
N LEU A 602 16.65 -35.60 -36.20
CA LEU A 602 16.31 -37.01 -36.11
C LEU A 602 15.82 -37.62 -37.46
N GLY A 603 15.61 -36.78 -38.49
CA GLY A 603 15.03 -37.21 -39.75
C GLY A 603 13.50 -37.43 -39.73
N GLU A 604 12.84 -36.97 -38.68
CA GLU A 604 11.39 -37.07 -38.48
C GLU A 604 10.65 -35.86 -39.10
N GLU A 605 10.70 -35.78 -40.45
CA GLU A 605 10.22 -34.61 -41.23
C GLU A 605 8.78 -34.21 -40.93
N ALA A 606 7.89 -35.21 -40.73
CA ALA A 606 6.48 -34.91 -40.42
C ALA A 606 6.30 -34.21 -39.08
N LEU A 607 7.00 -34.67 -38.05
CA LEU A 607 6.98 -34.06 -36.71
C LEU A 607 7.70 -32.68 -36.74
N ALA A 608 8.81 -32.56 -37.44
CA ALA A 608 9.50 -31.29 -37.61
C ALA A 608 8.57 -30.22 -38.19
N LYS A 609 7.85 -30.57 -39.29
CA LYS A 609 6.87 -29.69 -39.94
C LYS A 609 5.70 -29.34 -39.01
N GLU A 610 5.22 -30.29 -38.23
CA GLU A 610 4.15 -30.07 -37.25
C GLU A 610 4.58 -29.01 -36.22
N TYR A 611 5.77 -29.17 -35.60
CA TYR A 611 6.27 -28.25 -34.58
C TYR A 611 6.64 -26.88 -35.17
N PHE A 612 7.23 -26.78 -36.35
CA PHE A 612 7.40 -25.49 -37.03
C PHE A 612 6.05 -24.82 -37.30
N THR A 613 5.01 -25.56 -37.64
CA THR A 613 3.66 -25.00 -37.82
C THR A 613 3.09 -24.49 -36.51
N LYS A 614 3.29 -25.19 -35.38
CA LYS A 614 2.92 -24.70 -34.05
C LYS A 614 3.66 -23.41 -33.70
N ALA A 615 4.94 -23.33 -33.98
CA ALA A 615 5.78 -22.17 -33.76
C ALA A 615 5.36 -20.89 -34.53
N THR A 616 4.52 -21.02 -35.58
CA THR A 616 3.99 -19.87 -36.32
C THR A 616 2.75 -19.22 -35.70
N LYS A 617 2.13 -19.82 -34.69
CA LYS A 617 0.86 -19.36 -34.09
C LYS A 617 1.07 -18.19 -33.15
N GLY A 618 -0.02 -17.53 -32.78
CA GLY A 618 -0.01 -16.39 -31.84
C GLY A 618 -0.06 -15.03 -32.53
N SER A 619 -0.01 -13.95 -31.72
CA SER A 619 0.02 -12.59 -32.21
C SER A 619 1.32 -12.28 -32.95
N ALA A 620 1.23 -11.47 -33.99
CA ALA A 620 2.39 -11.01 -34.75
C ALA A 620 2.64 -9.51 -34.57
N GLU A 621 1.90 -8.85 -33.72
CA GLU A 621 2.04 -7.43 -33.45
C GLU A 621 2.92 -7.21 -32.22
N PRO A 622 4.06 -6.53 -32.37
CA PRO A 622 4.92 -6.24 -31.21
C PRO A 622 4.22 -5.32 -30.22
N ALA A 623 4.45 -5.58 -28.93
CA ALA A 623 3.98 -4.77 -27.80
C ALA A 623 5.17 -4.15 -27.06
N ILE A 624 4.91 -3.26 -26.11
CA ILE A 624 5.96 -2.66 -25.26
C ILE A 624 6.58 -3.68 -24.26
N ALA A 625 5.91 -4.80 -24.02
CA ALA A 625 6.37 -5.92 -23.19
C ALA A 625 6.86 -5.52 -21.79
N PHE A 626 6.11 -4.67 -21.11
CA PHE A 626 6.41 -4.27 -19.73
C PHE A 626 5.95 -5.30 -18.69
N PHE A 627 4.91 -6.05 -19.00
CA PHE A 627 4.34 -7.07 -18.13
C PHE A 627 4.67 -8.47 -18.66
N TYR A 628 4.75 -9.43 -17.74
CA TYR A 628 5.09 -10.83 -18.08
C TYR A 628 4.08 -11.50 -19.02
N ASN A 629 2.84 -11.02 -19.06
CA ASN A 629 1.77 -11.51 -19.93
C ASN A 629 1.61 -10.74 -21.24
N ASP A 630 2.43 -9.70 -21.46
CA ASP A 630 2.47 -9.02 -22.75
C ASP A 630 3.09 -9.92 -23.84
N GLN A 631 2.73 -9.68 -25.12
CA GLN A 631 3.37 -10.33 -26.26
C GLN A 631 4.88 -10.08 -26.24
N GLN A 632 5.64 -11.13 -25.95
CA GLN A 632 7.09 -11.03 -25.91
C GLN A 632 7.67 -11.01 -27.33
N PRO A 633 8.64 -10.17 -27.65
CA PRO A 633 9.15 -9.97 -29.01
C PRO A 633 9.87 -11.18 -29.57
N ASP A 634 10.49 -12.02 -28.73
CA ASP A 634 11.13 -13.27 -29.12
C ASP A 634 10.15 -14.25 -29.76
N LYS A 635 8.88 -14.28 -29.30
CA LYS A 635 7.85 -15.14 -29.89
C LYS A 635 7.60 -14.79 -31.35
N ILE A 636 7.56 -13.49 -31.70
CA ILE A 636 7.43 -13.04 -33.11
C ILE A 636 8.68 -13.37 -33.92
N PHE A 637 9.86 -13.24 -33.32
CA PHE A 637 11.11 -13.64 -33.95
C PHE A 637 11.11 -15.11 -34.31
N TYR A 638 10.73 -16.01 -33.39
CA TYR A 638 10.65 -17.45 -33.64
C TYR A 638 9.52 -17.82 -34.62
N GLN A 639 8.41 -17.08 -34.67
CA GLN A 639 7.43 -17.22 -35.76
C GLN A 639 8.10 -17.03 -37.14
N GLY A 640 8.91 -15.97 -37.25
CA GLY A 640 9.65 -15.68 -38.49
C GLY A 640 10.60 -16.82 -38.89
N LEU A 641 11.39 -17.33 -37.93
CA LEU A 641 12.28 -18.45 -38.16
C LEU A 641 11.55 -19.72 -38.57
N ALA A 642 10.39 -19.99 -37.94
CA ALA A 642 9.56 -21.15 -38.26
C ALA A 642 8.95 -21.05 -39.66
N TRP A 643 8.45 -19.86 -40.07
CA TRP A 643 7.98 -19.66 -41.44
C TRP A 643 9.07 -19.90 -42.48
N ARG A 644 10.31 -19.52 -42.21
CA ARG A 644 11.45 -19.80 -43.07
C ARG A 644 11.71 -21.31 -43.20
N LYS A 645 11.67 -22.07 -42.10
CA LYS A 645 11.78 -23.52 -42.09
C LYS A 645 10.67 -24.22 -42.90
N LEU A 646 9.50 -23.61 -42.98
CA LEU A 646 8.38 -24.09 -43.77
C LEU A 646 8.43 -23.67 -45.26
N GLY A 647 9.46 -22.94 -45.72
CA GLY A 647 9.63 -22.43 -47.05
C GLY A 647 8.85 -21.15 -47.38
N GLU A 648 8.25 -20.52 -46.39
CA GLU A 648 7.38 -19.33 -46.53
C GLU A 648 8.17 -18.03 -46.24
N GLU A 649 9.14 -17.74 -47.10
CA GLU A 649 10.11 -16.63 -46.87
C GLU A 649 9.42 -15.26 -46.78
N ASP A 650 8.36 -14.98 -47.54
CA ASP A 650 7.65 -13.70 -47.50
C ASP A 650 6.97 -13.49 -46.14
N LYS A 651 6.42 -14.56 -45.54
CA LYS A 651 5.82 -14.52 -44.20
C LYS A 651 6.91 -14.30 -43.13
N ALA A 652 8.06 -14.97 -43.28
CA ALA A 652 9.22 -14.78 -42.41
C ALA A 652 9.70 -13.32 -42.40
N ARG A 653 9.94 -12.76 -43.60
CA ARG A 653 10.35 -11.36 -43.77
C ARG A 653 9.34 -10.39 -43.20
N SER A 654 8.05 -10.67 -43.35
CA SER A 654 6.98 -9.84 -42.76
C SER A 654 7.11 -9.75 -41.24
N ARG A 655 7.41 -10.87 -40.53
CA ARG A 655 7.60 -10.86 -39.09
C ARG A 655 8.82 -10.01 -38.66
N PHE A 656 9.96 -10.22 -39.32
CA PHE A 656 11.18 -9.49 -39.01
C PHE A 656 11.05 -7.99 -39.28
N ASN A 657 10.42 -7.60 -40.38
CA ASN A 657 10.18 -6.18 -40.71
C ASN A 657 9.20 -5.51 -39.73
N ARG A 658 8.23 -6.24 -39.15
CA ARG A 658 7.36 -5.68 -38.11
C ARG A 658 8.13 -5.34 -36.84
N LEU A 659 9.05 -6.20 -36.42
CA LEU A 659 9.95 -5.94 -35.29
C LEU A 659 10.79 -4.67 -35.53
N ILE A 660 11.42 -4.56 -36.70
CA ILE A 660 12.24 -3.37 -37.05
C ILE A 660 11.40 -2.12 -37.03
N LYS A 661 10.26 -2.08 -37.74
CA LYS A 661 9.38 -0.91 -37.82
C LYS A 661 8.83 -0.50 -36.44
N HIS A 662 8.53 -1.44 -35.57
CA HIS A 662 8.10 -1.15 -34.22
C HIS A 662 9.21 -0.43 -33.44
N GLY A 663 10.43 -0.98 -33.44
CA GLY A 663 11.56 -0.37 -32.75
C GLY A 663 11.88 1.04 -33.29
N GLU A 664 11.94 1.21 -34.62
CA GLU A 664 12.19 2.54 -35.25
C GLU A 664 11.15 3.57 -34.86
N LYS A 665 9.87 3.18 -34.83
CA LYS A 665 8.75 4.06 -34.52
C LYS A 665 8.75 4.53 -33.07
N HIS A 666 9.07 3.61 -32.13
CA HIS A 666 8.86 3.80 -30.71
C HIS A 666 10.13 4.09 -29.89
N LEU A 667 11.31 4.10 -30.52
CA LEU A 667 12.61 4.28 -29.85
C LEU A 667 12.70 5.53 -28.95
N PHE A 668 12.04 6.61 -29.35
CA PHE A 668 12.09 7.89 -28.65
C PHE A 668 10.77 8.27 -27.97
N ASP A 669 9.85 7.34 -27.84
CA ASP A 669 8.60 7.57 -27.11
C ASP A 669 8.89 7.85 -25.63
N LYS A 670 8.15 8.80 -25.07
CA LYS A 670 8.14 9.02 -23.62
C LYS A 670 7.16 8.04 -23.00
N VAL A 671 7.70 7.13 -22.21
CA VAL A 671 6.94 6.07 -21.59
C VAL A 671 6.52 6.46 -20.17
N LYS A 672 5.25 6.28 -19.89
CA LYS A 672 4.67 6.37 -18.56
C LYS A 672 3.77 5.15 -18.36
N ILE A 673 3.96 4.42 -17.28
CA ILE A 673 3.07 3.33 -16.89
C ILE A 673 1.98 3.92 -16.00
N ASP A 674 0.74 3.65 -16.35
CA ASP A 674 -0.41 3.98 -15.51
C ASP A 674 -0.74 2.76 -14.65
N TYR A 675 -0.27 2.79 -13.41
CA TYR A 675 -0.54 1.74 -12.44
C TYR A 675 -1.93 1.94 -11.86
N PHE A 676 -2.86 1.08 -12.17
CA PHE A 676 -4.17 1.04 -11.49
C PHE A 676 -4.14 0.17 -10.22
N ALA A 677 -3.12 -0.67 -10.05
CA ALA A 677 -2.87 -1.41 -8.82
C ALA A 677 -1.95 -0.59 -7.90
N VAL A 678 -2.43 -0.23 -6.73
CA VAL A 678 -1.75 0.68 -5.79
C VAL A 678 -0.41 0.16 -5.29
N SER A 679 -0.20 -1.16 -5.26
CA SER A 679 1.01 -1.80 -4.73
C SER A 679 2.19 -1.81 -5.71
N LEU A 680 1.95 -1.83 -7.02
CA LEU A 680 3.00 -2.07 -8.01
C LEU A 680 4.16 -1.05 -8.01
N PRO A 681 3.94 0.28 -7.91
CA PRO A 681 5.06 1.22 -7.83
C PRO A 681 5.89 1.06 -6.56
N ASP A 682 5.26 0.70 -5.46
CA ASP A 682 5.91 0.57 -4.15
C ASP A 682 6.73 -0.74 -4.01
N LEU A 683 6.56 -1.67 -4.96
CA LEU A 683 7.37 -2.89 -5.04
C LEU A 683 8.75 -2.65 -5.67
N LEU A 684 8.96 -1.53 -6.35
CA LEU A 684 10.26 -1.16 -6.89
C LEU A 684 11.13 -0.59 -5.78
N ILE A 685 12.15 -1.34 -5.37
CA ILE A 685 13.11 -0.90 -4.34
C ILE A 685 14.00 0.21 -4.89
N TRP A 686 14.50 0.04 -6.11
CA TRP A 686 15.36 0.98 -6.81
C TRP A 686 14.61 1.54 -8.02
N ASP A 687 14.47 2.86 -8.11
CA ASP A 687 13.79 3.54 -9.22
C ASP A 687 14.42 3.13 -10.57
N ASP A 688 13.58 3.07 -11.59
CA ASP A 688 13.96 2.69 -12.95
C ASP A 688 13.57 3.79 -13.95
N ASP A 689 14.41 4.03 -14.96
CA ASP A 689 14.06 4.94 -16.05
C ASP A 689 13.33 4.18 -17.15
N LEU A 690 12.02 4.38 -17.21
CA LEU A 690 11.14 3.75 -18.21
C LEU A 690 11.52 4.10 -19.63
N ASN A 691 12.11 5.26 -19.88
CA ASN A 691 12.55 5.64 -21.23
C ASN A 691 13.79 4.85 -21.63
N VAL A 692 14.74 4.63 -20.71
CA VAL A 692 15.88 3.74 -20.95
C VAL A 692 15.40 2.31 -21.18
N ARG A 693 14.43 1.83 -20.38
CA ARG A 693 13.83 0.51 -20.58
C ARG A 693 13.17 0.37 -21.95
N ASN A 694 12.46 1.40 -22.42
CA ASN A 694 11.91 1.44 -23.77
C ASN A 694 13.01 1.42 -24.85
N GLN A 695 14.10 2.14 -24.65
CA GLN A 695 15.24 2.12 -25.59
C GLN A 695 15.86 0.72 -25.68
N ILE A 696 16.05 0.04 -24.54
CA ILE A 696 16.51 -1.35 -24.48
C ILE A 696 15.59 -2.25 -25.31
N HIS A 697 14.29 -2.17 -25.07
CA HIS A 697 13.27 -2.95 -25.80
C HIS A 697 13.28 -2.67 -27.30
N CYS A 698 13.28 -1.40 -27.71
CA CYS A 698 13.29 -1.03 -29.12
C CYS A 698 14.56 -1.49 -29.84
N ASN A 699 15.73 -1.38 -29.19
CA ASN A 699 16.98 -1.90 -29.76
C ASN A 699 16.96 -3.43 -29.86
N LEU A 700 16.38 -4.10 -28.85
CA LEU A 700 16.24 -5.57 -28.87
C LEU A 700 15.40 -6.02 -30.07
N VAL A 701 14.20 -5.45 -30.27
CA VAL A 701 13.31 -5.87 -31.37
C VAL A 701 13.91 -5.54 -32.75
N MET A 702 14.62 -4.42 -32.89
CA MET A 702 15.36 -4.13 -34.13
C MET A 702 16.48 -5.13 -34.35
N GLY A 703 17.26 -5.46 -33.32
CA GLY A 703 18.31 -6.46 -33.40
C GLY A 703 17.79 -7.83 -33.80
N MET A 704 16.67 -8.29 -33.21
CA MET A 704 15.98 -9.52 -33.61
C MET A 704 15.52 -9.48 -35.09
N GLY A 705 14.92 -8.37 -35.51
CA GLY A 705 14.45 -8.22 -36.86
C GLY A 705 15.57 -8.33 -37.90
N TYR A 706 16.68 -7.59 -37.70
CA TYR A 706 17.84 -7.64 -38.59
C TYR A 706 18.54 -9.02 -38.56
N LEU A 707 18.66 -9.65 -37.39
CA LEU A 707 19.19 -11.01 -37.28
C LEU A 707 18.32 -12.00 -38.09
N GLY A 708 17.01 -11.88 -38.00
CA GLY A 708 16.08 -12.68 -38.74
C GLY A 708 16.17 -12.47 -40.27
N LEU A 709 16.45 -11.27 -40.75
CA LEU A 709 16.73 -10.97 -42.14
C LEU A 709 18.09 -11.44 -42.63
N GLY A 710 19.01 -11.85 -41.73
CA GLY A 710 20.36 -12.26 -42.05
C GLY A 710 21.36 -11.11 -42.08
N ASP A 711 20.95 -9.87 -41.77
CA ASP A 711 21.81 -8.70 -41.65
C ASP A 711 22.49 -8.68 -40.27
N LYS A 712 23.56 -9.46 -40.16
CA LYS A 712 24.30 -9.62 -38.91
C LYS A 712 25.01 -8.35 -38.44
N GLU A 713 25.36 -7.46 -39.35
CA GLU A 713 26.01 -6.20 -39.00
C GLU A 713 25.05 -5.26 -38.24
N GLN A 714 23.88 -5.02 -38.84
CA GLN A 714 22.86 -4.22 -38.17
C GLN A 714 22.35 -4.89 -36.89
N ALA A 715 22.16 -6.23 -36.90
CA ALA A 715 21.77 -6.94 -35.70
C ALA A 715 22.78 -6.73 -34.56
N ARG A 716 24.07 -6.87 -34.82
CA ARG A 716 25.16 -6.66 -33.85
C ARG A 716 25.15 -5.22 -33.30
N LYS A 717 24.92 -4.21 -34.18
CA LYS A 717 24.86 -2.81 -33.77
C LYS A 717 23.78 -2.60 -32.70
N PHE A 718 22.55 -3.03 -32.96
CA PHE A 718 21.44 -2.83 -32.04
C PHE A 718 21.54 -3.71 -30.77
N LEU A 719 21.94 -4.98 -30.89
CA LEU A 719 22.12 -5.85 -29.74
C LEU A 719 23.30 -5.45 -28.84
N SER A 720 24.37 -4.86 -29.42
CA SER A 720 25.43 -4.26 -28.61
C SER A 720 24.95 -3.05 -27.82
N GLU A 721 24.01 -2.27 -28.36
CA GLU A 721 23.38 -1.18 -27.62
C GLU A 721 22.51 -1.69 -26.46
N VAL A 722 21.78 -2.81 -26.65
CA VAL A 722 21.09 -3.49 -25.54
C VAL A 722 22.09 -3.86 -24.43
N ALA A 723 23.18 -4.53 -24.77
CA ALA A 723 24.20 -4.90 -23.80
C ALA A 723 24.89 -3.69 -23.13
N ARG A 724 25.05 -2.58 -23.88
CA ARG A 724 25.58 -1.32 -23.35
C ARG A 724 24.61 -0.68 -22.36
N LEU A 725 23.30 -0.73 -22.61
CA LEU A 725 22.30 -0.16 -21.74
C LEU A 725 22.01 -1.04 -20.53
N ASP A 726 21.97 -2.37 -20.71
CA ASP A 726 21.75 -3.35 -19.63
C ASP A 726 22.58 -4.63 -19.84
N ILE A 727 23.61 -4.79 -19.04
CA ILE A 727 24.47 -6.00 -19.07
C ILE A 727 23.72 -7.25 -18.61
N ASN A 728 22.61 -7.10 -17.90
CA ASN A 728 21.82 -8.19 -17.34
C ASN A 728 20.74 -8.71 -18.31
N HIS A 729 20.64 -8.14 -19.52
CA HIS A 729 19.60 -8.50 -20.49
C HIS A 729 19.89 -9.84 -21.15
N GLN A 730 19.30 -10.96 -20.61
CA GLN A 730 19.58 -12.33 -21.03
C GLN A 730 19.37 -12.56 -22.54
N ALA A 731 18.20 -12.21 -23.06
CA ALA A 731 17.89 -12.37 -24.49
C ALA A 731 18.80 -11.56 -25.42
N GLY A 732 19.17 -10.32 -25.01
CA GLY A 732 20.11 -9.49 -25.76
C GLY A 732 21.47 -10.13 -25.90
N LYS A 733 21.99 -10.73 -24.82
CA LYS A 733 23.27 -11.45 -24.80
C LYS A 733 23.21 -12.68 -25.71
N GLN A 734 22.19 -13.52 -25.56
CA GLN A 734 22.03 -14.73 -26.36
C GLN A 734 21.93 -14.45 -27.87
N LEU A 735 21.17 -13.42 -28.25
CA LEU A 735 21.03 -13.01 -29.65
C LEU A 735 22.34 -12.40 -30.20
N LEU A 736 23.09 -11.68 -29.37
CA LEU A 736 24.38 -11.13 -29.77
C LEU A 736 25.39 -12.26 -30.07
N GLU A 737 25.38 -13.36 -29.30
CA GLU A 737 26.18 -14.55 -29.56
C GLU A 737 25.80 -15.23 -30.90
N MET A 738 24.51 -15.17 -31.29
CA MET A 738 24.04 -15.69 -32.60
C MET A 738 24.53 -14.85 -33.80
N CYS A 739 24.97 -13.63 -33.59
CA CYS A 739 25.55 -12.81 -34.65
C CYS A 739 26.95 -13.29 -35.07
N GLY A 740 27.61 -14.11 -34.28
CA GLY A 740 28.91 -14.75 -34.57
C GLY A 740 30.04 -13.84 -34.32
#